data_4288454e72ac247997fb9179bb06402e
#
_entry.id   4288454e72ac247997fb9179bb06402e
#
_cell.length_a   1.000
_cell.length_b   1.000
_cell.length_c   1.000
_cell.angle_alpha   90.00
_cell.angle_beta   90.00
_cell.angle_gamma   90.00
#
_symmetry.space_group_name_H-M   'P 1'
#
loop_
_entity.id
_entity.type
_entity.pdbx_description
1 polymer ?
#
loop_
_entity_poly.entity_id
_entity_poly.type
_entity_poly.pdbx_seq_one_letter_code
_entity_poly.pdbx_strand_id
1 'polypeptide(L)'
;MAFVFARPVCSTPAASRLGKWLKIASGLLLFSAYTAITTSCGLPAQSANLSAAGASSKLSSFEFANHGWGGHIRVSVSLPPATVGNAYNAVVSVSGGTTPYQFSVVSGSLPIGLSLNPSAGTISGIPVTAGTYKFTVQVVDAAGLSDEKRFMLSVAAAPVAPAVSVQISPLSPTVSSGTAKQFNATVSNTSDTAVTWSTTAGAISTSGVFSAPDVSVASTATVIARSVADPTKAASTTVTITVSSPVVPPQSTGFDGPAELPRVYVQSAMTDTPAPGNIITVNAGGSLQNALNAANCGDTILLQAGATFAGVFTFPAKSCDDNHWIVVRTSAPDSVLPPEGTRITPCYAGNISLPGRPAFNCSAAQNVMARIAIPSSGVGPLVFASGANHYRLIGLEVTRPVGGIVYSLISLAKGVTADHLVFDRMWLHGTPQDETTKGIQLGGSRYVAVVDSFFTDFHCTSMTGACTDALAIGGGAGDLPMGPYKIVNNFLESSGENILFGGAEATFAPSDIEVRHNHMFKPLIWMKGQPGFVGGPTGDPFIVKNLFELKNAQRVLFEGNIMENSWGGFSQHGYGLVLTPKNQADWNSTGNLCPMCLVTDVTIRYSTISHVAAGLAIANILSSNGGAPRDGQRYSIHDITVDDIDGAKYNGPGIFAMLAMTADVPVLQNVLIDHVTAFPPHTFLGVGNYTSGLQMVNISLNNSISAAGVYPVWSTGGATNCAYYDKPLITFNACFNRYSFAHNAIIGSSSNYPPSLWPPSTFFPPNASAAQFVDYKNGNGGDYHLLPSSPYKNAGTDGKDLGADVDAILVKIADAY
;
A
#
# COMPACT_ATOMS: atom_id res chain seq x y z
N MET A 1 3.53 -34.00 -36.86
CA MET A 1 3.60 -33.59 -38.28
C MET A 1 4.25 -32.22 -38.30
N ALA A 2 5.43 -32.16 -38.85
CA ALA A 2 6.23 -30.96 -38.96
C ALA A 2 5.78 -30.12 -40.16
N PHE A 3 5.66 -28.80 -40.01
CA PHE A 3 5.60 -27.89 -41.13
C PHE A 3 6.73 -26.82 -41.01
N VAL A 4 7.48 -26.81 -42.10
CA VAL A 4 8.71 -26.06 -42.36
C VAL A 4 8.36 -24.63 -42.74
N PHE A 5 9.16 -23.67 -42.23
CA PHE A 5 9.13 -22.29 -42.66
C PHE A 5 9.76 -22.10 -44.04
N ALA A 6 9.04 -21.41 -44.90
CA ALA A 6 9.62 -20.82 -46.13
C ALA A 6 9.26 -19.32 -46.17
N ARG A 7 10.32 -18.49 -46.37
CA ARG A 7 10.20 -17.06 -46.66
C ARG A 7 9.72 -16.81 -48.08
N PRO A 8 8.99 -15.75 -48.37
CA PRO A 8 8.93 -15.20 -49.70
C PRO A 8 9.53 -13.80 -49.82
N VAL A 9 10.09 -13.59 -51.01
CA VAL A 9 10.71 -12.41 -51.58
C VAL A 9 9.65 -11.40 -52.04
N CYS A 10 10.01 -10.09 -52.01
CA CYS A 10 9.21 -8.96 -52.49
C CYS A 10 8.71 -9.05 -53.94
N SER A 11 7.48 -8.68 -54.18
CA SER A 11 7.07 -7.86 -55.37
C SER A 11 5.69 -7.28 -55.19
N THR A 12 5.50 -5.98 -55.35
CA THR A 12 4.25 -5.20 -55.50
C THR A 12 3.80 -5.21 -56.98
N PRO A 13 2.58 -4.75 -57.42
CA PRO A 13 1.44 -4.19 -56.69
C PRO A 13 0.05 -4.72 -57.14
N ALA A 14 -1.00 -4.50 -56.36
CA ALA A 14 -2.27 -3.94 -56.85
C ALA A 14 -3.33 -3.87 -55.74
N ALA A 15 -3.98 -2.72 -55.64
CA ALA A 15 -5.04 -2.42 -54.72
C ALA A 15 -6.38 -3.14 -55.05
N SER A 16 -7.10 -3.62 -54.05
CA SER A 16 -8.51 -3.36 -53.88
C SER A 16 -9.17 -4.23 -52.80
N ARG A 17 -9.85 -3.54 -51.87
CA ARG A 17 -10.94 -4.07 -51.06
C ARG A 17 -10.65 -5.25 -50.10
N LEU A 18 -10.09 -4.94 -48.93
CA LEU A 18 -10.44 -5.62 -47.66
C LEU A 18 -10.03 -4.70 -46.50
N GLY A 19 -10.78 -3.66 -46.29
CA GLY A 19 -10.52 -2.71 -45.22
C GLY A 19 -11.74 -2.53 -44.35
N LYS A 20 -11.99 -3.45 -43.41
CA LYS A 20 -12.91 -3.18 -42.30
C LYS A 20 -12.71 -4.04 -41.06
N TRP A 21 -11.83 -5.02 -41.06
CA TRP A 21 -11.70 -5.96 -39.93
C TRP A 21 -10.40 -5.87 -39.11
N LEU A 22 -9.52 -4.93 -39.44
CA LEU A 22 -8.20 -4.83 -38.76
C LEU A 22 -8.06 -3.65 -37.80
N LYS A 23 -9.13 -2.95 -37.44
CA LYS A 23 -9.07 -1.77 -36.56
C LYS A 23 -9.47 -1.99 -35.10
N ILE A 24 -10.00 -3.17 -34.75
CA ILE A 24 -10.50 -3.42 -33.38
C ILE A 24 -9.45 -4.08 -32.48
N ALA A 25 -8.43 -4.75 -33.06
CA ALA A 25 -7.31 -5.32 -32.28
C ALA A 25 -6.17 -4.34 -31.97
N SER A 26 -6.14 -3.20 -32.64
CA SER A 26 -5.04 -2.23 -32.53
C SER A 26 -5.17 -1.23 -31.37
N GLY A 27 -6.30 -1.11 -30.76
CA GLY A 27 -6.54 -0.14 -29.67
C GLY A 27 -5.85 -0.47 -28.34
N LEU A 28 -5.47 -1.72 -28.11
CA LEU A 28 -4.73 -2.15 -26.93
C LEU A 28 -3.22 -2.41 -27.20
N LEU A 29 -2.79 -2.38 -28.45
CA LEU A 29 -1.41 -2.72 -28.84
C LEU A 29 -0.53 -1.50 -29.18
N LEU A 30 -1.07 -0.28 -29.14
CA LEU A 30 -0.35 0.94 -29.54
C LEU A 30 0.46 1.63 -28.42
N PHE A 31 0.57 1.03 -27.23
CA PHE A 31 1.36 1.59 -26.14
C PHE A 31 2.84 1.15 -26.11
N SER A 32 3.27 0.24 -26.98
CA SER A 32 4.65 -0.29 -26.95
C SER A 32 5.59 0.27 -28.00
N ALA A 33 5.25 1.30 -28.75
CA ALA A 33 6.04 1.75 -29.89
C ALA A 33 6.51 3.21 -29.83
N TYR A 34 6.83 3.74 -28.63
CA TYR A 34 7.45 5.07 -28.55
C TYR A 34 8.61 5.14 -27.56
N THR A 35 9.55 4.22 -27.67
CA THR A 35 10.89 4.37 -27.08
C THR A 35 11.91 3.62 -27.92
N ALA A 36 12.27 4.19 -29.05
CA ALA A 36 13.54 3.96 -29.69
C ALA A 36 13.71 5.01 -30.78
N ILE A 37 14.41 6.09 -30.49
CA ILE A 37 15.34 6.84 -31.35
C ILE A 37 15.78 8.09 -30.55
N THR A 38 16.90 8.00 -29.87
CA THR A 38 17.96 8.99 -29.82
C THR A 38 19.23 8.28 -29.33
N THR A 39 20.01 7.85 -30.27
CA THR A 39 21.39 7.44 -30.04
C THR A 39 22.33 8.59 -30.34
N SER A 40 23.27 8.74 -29.43
CA SER A 40 24.65 9.26 -29.63
C SER A 40 24.86 10.74 -29.83
N CYS A 41 25.46 11.36 -28.81
CA CYS A 41 26.81 11.92 -28.94
C CYS A 41 27.38 12.13 -27.51
N GLY A 42 28.43 11.44 -27.23
CA GLY A 42 29.17 11.58 -25.99
C GLY A 42 30.17 12.73 -26.07
N LEU A 43 30.50 13.27 -24.90
CA LEU A 43 31.86 13.64 -24.48
C LEU A 43 31.82 14.12 -23.00
N PRO A 44 32.95 14.18 -22.26
CA PRO A 44 32.96 13.76 -20.85
C PRO A 44 32.83 14.91 -19.85
N ALA A 45 32.36 14.55 -18.64
CA ALA A 45 32.32 15.40 -17.49
C ALA A 45 33.71 15.69 -16.93
N GLN A 46 34.09 16.95 -16.78
CA GLN A 46 35.14 17.39 -15.86
C GLN A 46 34.48 18.07 -14.65
N SER A 47 34.83 17.55 -13.50
CA SER A 47 34.55 18.14 -12.20
C SER A 47 35.35 19.44 -12.00
N ALA A 48 34.67 20.52 -11.59
CA ALA A 48 35.32 21.68 -11.02
C ALA A 48 34.61 22.13 -9.75
N ASN A 49 35.30 21.96 -8.65
CA ASN A 49 35.02 22.63 -7.38
C ASN A 49 35.20 24.14 -7.56
N LEU A 50 34.25 24.94 -7.13
CA LEU A 50 34.46 26.38 -6.90
C LEU A 50 33.84 26.76 -5.56
N SER A 51 34.75 27.11 -4.68
CA SER A 51 34.54 27.75 -3.39
C SER A 51 33.93 29.15 -3.54
N ALA A 52 33.02 29.48 -2.66
CA ALA A 52 32.49 30.84 -2.55
C ALA A 52 33.49 31.80 -1.95
N ALA A 53 33.79 32.91 -2.65
CA ALA A 53 34.45 34.08 -2.12
C ALA A 53 33.70 35.33 -2.59
N GLY A 54 33.30 36.08 -1.62
CA GLY A 54 33.05 37.49 -1.45
C GLY A 54 32.80 38.39 -2.66
N ALA A 55 31.65 39.00 -2.71
CA ALA A 55 31.41 40.20 -3.50
C ALA A 55 31.35 41.41 -2.56
N SER A 56 32.42 42.19 -2.59
CA SER A 56 32.54 43.55 -2.01
C SER A 56 32.02 44.54 -3.04
N SER A 57 30.99 45.31 -2.70
CA SER A 57 30.58 46.49 -3.48
C SER A 57 31.43 47.72 -3.15
N LYS A 58 32.10 48.21 -4.16
CA LYS A 58 32.75 49.52 -4.15
C LYS A 58 31.70 50.63 -4.22
N LEU A 59 31.75 51.54 -3.30
CA LEU A 59 31.20 52.88 -3.45
C LEU A 59 32.35 53.90 -3.42
N SER A 60 32.35 54.70 -4.44
CA SER A 60 33.37 55.68 -4.82
C SER A 60 33.51 56.79 -3.77
N SER A 61 34.77 57.11 -3.57
CA SER A 61 35.28 58.31 -2.88
C SER A 61 34.85 59.60 -3.58
N PHE A 62 34.37 60.55 -2.78
CA PHE A 62 34.46 61.99 -3.09
C PHE A 62 35.47 62.55 -2.18
N GLU A 63 36.56 63.11 -2.76
CA GLU A 63 37.52 63.97 -2.12
C GLU A 63 36.86 65.33 -1.86
N PHE A 64 36.99 65.83 -0.64
CA PHE A 64 36.98 67.25 -0.37
C PHE A 64 38.22 67.66 0.44
N ALA A 65 38.96 68.57 -0.14
CA ALA A 65 40.20 69.14 0.35
C ALA A 65 40.02 69.90 1.63
N ASN A 66 40.86 69.56 2.57
CA ASN A 66 41.70 70.41 3.41
C ASN A 66 41.20 71.80 3.83
N HIS A 67 40.89 72.00 5.12
CA HIS A 67 41.26 73.10 5.94
C HIS A 67 41.47 72.62 7.39
N GLY A 68 42.74 72.76 7.82
CA GLY A 68 43.18 72.40 9.17
C GLY A 68 42.48 73.20 10.29
N TRP A 69 42.06 72.45 11.28
CA TRP A 69 41.81 72.93 12.63
C TRP A 69 42.31 71.91 13.61
N GLY A 70 43.02 72.39 14.66
CA GLY A 70 43.66 71.59 15.69
C GLY A 70 43.04 70.38 16.18
N GLY A 71 43.84 69.37 16.41
CA GLY A 71 43.44 68.03 16.74
C GLY A 71 42.48 67.88 17.92
N HIS A 72 41.24 67.65 17.69
CA HIS A 72 40.33 67.14 18.73
C HIS A 72 40.41 65.63 18.73
N ILE A 73 40.72 65.00 19.83
CA ILE A 73 40.59 63.56 20.04
C ILE A 73 39.14 63.21 20.18
N ARG A 74 38.67 62.10 19.57
CA ARG A 74 37.28 61.68 19.62
C ARG A 74 37.14 60.15 19.74
N VAL A 75 36.38 59.72 20.74
CA VAL A 75 36.03 58.29 20.93
C VAL A 75 34.77 57.96 20.14
N SER A 76 34.85 56.97 19.25
CA SER A 76 33.76 56.65 18.32
C SER A 76 33.53 55.14 18.14
N VAL A 77 32.76 54.47 18.99
CA VAL A 77 32.34 53.07 18.77
C VAL A 77 31.09 52.74 19.59
N SER A 78 30.34 51.75 19.15
CA SER A 78 29.33 51.03 19.93
C SER A 78 29.85 49.62 20.28
N LEU A 79 29.70 49.22 21.52
CA LEU A 79 30.15 47.89 21.95
C LEU A 79 29.07 46.85 21.57
N PRO A 80 29.43 45.72 20.95
CA PRO A 80 28.50 44.63 20.70
C PRO A 80 28.03 44.02 22.01
N PRO A 81 26.84 43.38 22.05
CA PRO A 81 26.37 42.67 23.22
C PRO A 81 27.25 41.47 23.56
N ALA A 82 27.32 41.11 24.82
CA ALA A 82 28.05 39.96 25.34
C ALA A 82 27.09 38.85 25.88
N THR A 83 27.61 37.66 26.13
CA THR A 83 26.87 36.56 26.75
C THR A 83 27.71 35.96 27.87
N VAL A 84 27.13 35.68 29.03
CA VAL A 84 27.80 35.02 30.14
C VAL A 84 28.48 33.73 29.68
N GLY A 85 29.74 33.54 30.07
CA GLY A 85 30.54 32.36 29.74
C GLY A 85 31.23 32.40 28.38
N ASN A 86 30.90 33.33 27.49
CA ASN A 86 31.52 33.45 26.19
C ASN A 86 32.64 34.50 26.17
N ALA A 87 33.72 34.23 25.47
CA ALA A 87 34.81 35.18 25.31
C ALA A 87 34.32 36.46 24.58
N TYR A 88 34.62 37.60 25.16
CA TYR A 88 34.27 38.91 24.62
C TYR A 88 35.54 39.65 24.20
N ASN A 89 35.53 40.35 23.09
CA ASN A 89 36.60 41.18 22.63
C ASN A 89 36.07 42.35 21.79
N ALA A 90 36.32 43.58 22.24
CA ALA A 90 35.90 44.76 21.52
C ALA A 90 36.93 45.88 21.71
N VAL A 91 37.17 46.71 20.70
CA VAL A 91 38.16 47.78 20.71
C VAL A 91 37.47 49.14 20.77
N VAL A 92 37.84 49.97 21.69
CA VAL A 92 37.42 51.39 21.76
C VAL A 92 38.21 52.19 20.71
N SER A 93 37.54 52.61 19.62
CA SER A 93 38.19 53.30 18.50
C SER A 93 38.31 54.79 18.81
N VAL A 94 39.44 55.34 18.49
CA VAL A 94 39.81 56.75 18.67
C VAL A 94 40.18 57.35 17.33
N SER A 95 39.80 58.61 17.11
CA SER A 95 40.17 59.37 15.92
C SER A 95 40.69 60.76 16.34
N GLY A 96 41.74 61.26 15.68
CA GLY A 96 42.41 62.52 16.01
C GLY A 96 43.33 62.37 17.23
N GLY A 97 43.93 63.44 17.65
CA GLY A 97 44.92 63.44 18.72
C GLY A 97 46.28 62.90 18.29
N THR A 98 47.23 62.83 19.27
CA THR A 98 48.62 62.37 19.07
C THR A 98 48.87 61.08 19.81
N THR A 99 49.29 60.02 19.15
CA THR A 99 49.62 58.70 19.73
C THR A 99 50.92 58.84 20.60
N PRO A 100 51.06 57.94 21.61
CA PRO A 100 50.14 56.88 22.08
C PRO A 100 48.96 57.42 22.90
N TYR A 101 47.86 56.60 22.86
CA TYR A 101 46.64 56.85 23.64
C TYR A 101 46.69 56.06 24.96
N GLN A 102 46.12 56.64 26.01
CA GLN A 102 45.89 55.98 27.29
C GLN A 102 44.39 55.91 27.58
N PHE A 103 43.91 54.74 27.88
CA PHE A 103 42.49 54.47 28.11
C PHE A 103 42.29 54.17 29.61
N SER A 104 41.22 54.73 30.20
CA SER A 104 40.81 54.42 31.55
C SER A 104 39.31 54.44 31.70
N VAL A 105 38.76 53.64 32.65
CA VAL A 105 37.37 53.75 33.08
C VAL A 105 37.28 54.79 34.16
N VAL A 106 36.62 55.91 33.88
CA VAL A 106 36.53 57.06 34.81
C VAL A 106 35.21 57.12 35.57
N SER A 107 34.20 56.37 35.13
CA SER A 107 32.91 56.28 35.83
C SER A 107 32.22 54.94 35.50
N GLY A 108 31.53 54.38 36.50
CA GLY A 108 30.91 53.06 36.40
C GLY A 108 31.91 51.93 36.51
N SER A 109 31.50 50.71 36.10
CA SER A 109 32.34 49.51 36.07
C SER A 109 32.06 48.64 34.88
N LEU A 110 33.08 47.97 34.35
CA LEU A 110 32.94 46.90 33.40
C LEU A 110 32.21 45.68 34.01
N PRO A 111 31.53 44.87 33.22
CA PRO A 111 31.06 43.59 33.66
C PRO A 111 32.15 42.76 34.32
N ILE A 112 31.86 42.10 35.43
CA ILE A 112 32.79 41.19 36.10
C ILE A 112 33.28 40.12 35.12
N GLY A 113 34.62 40.02 35.02
CA GLY A 113 35.29 39.12 34.06
C GLY A 113 35.77 39.82 32.79
N LEU A 114 35.45 41.13 32.60
CA LEU A 114 36.01 41.94 31.53
C LEU A 114 37.04 42.95 32.09
N SER A 115 38.06 43.23 31.28
CA SER A 115 39.08 44.28 31.58
C SER A 115 39.34 45.14 30.36
N LEU A 116 39.69 46.41 30.63
CA LEU A 116 40.14 47.35 29.60
C LEU A 116 41.67 47.37 29.58
N ASN A 117 42.25 47.15 28.41
CA ASN A 117 43.65 47.34 28.18
C ASN A 117 43.95 48.85 28.07
N PRO A 118 44.78 49.46 28.98
CA PRO A 118 44.95 50.87 29.00
C PRO A 118 45.71 51.43 27.81
N SER A 119 46.47 50.64 27.10
CA SER A 119 47.25 51.08 25.94
C SER A 119 46.65 50.76 24.58
N ALA A 120 45.89 49.63 24.50
CA ALA A 120 45.27 49.21 23.29
C ALA A 120 43.80 49.60 23.18
N GLY A 121 43.14 50.04 24.26
CA GLY A 121 41.71 50.32 24.26
C GLY A 121 40.80 49.10 24.07
N THR A 122 41.34 47.88 24.22
CA THR A 122 40.61 46.65 24.03
C THR A 122 39.88 46.24 25.32
N ILE A 123 38.58 46.02 25.27
CA ILE A 123 37.79 45.44 26.36
C ILE A 123 37.66 43.95 26.07
N SER A 124 38.29 43.12 26.92
CA SER A 124 38.31 41.65 26.68
C SER A 124 38.16 40.88 27.99
N GLY A 125 37.78 39.57 27.86
CA GLY A 125 37.59 38.62 28.97
C GLY A 125 36.36 37.77 28.77
N ILE A 126 35.90 37.12 29.85
CA ILE A 126 34.70 36.28 29.88
C ILE A 126 33.74 36.84 30.95
N PRO A 127 32.60 37.44 30.55
CA PRO A 127 31.68 38.00 31.55
C PRO A 127 30.99 36.88 32.32
N VAL A 128 30.89 37.02 33.62
CA VAL A 128 30.34 35.98 34.52
C VAL A 128 28.92 36.30 35.05
N THR A 129 28.43 37.50 34.83
CA THR A 129 27.11 37.94 35.33
C THR A 129 26.32 38.66 34.25
N ALA A 130 25.08 38.25 34.04
CA ALA A 130 24.17 38.93 33.12
C ALA A 130 23.71 40.27 33.67
N GLY A 131 23.46 41.20 32.78
CA GLY A 131 22.99 42.53 33.16
C GLY A 131 23.35 43.61 32.17
N THR A 132 22.95 44.85 32.45
CA THR A 132 23.33 46.00 31.62
C THR A 132 24.27 46.88 32.42
N TYR A 133 25.48 46.98 31.91
CA TYR A 133 26.57 47.71 32.54
C TYR A 133 26.77 49.08 31.89
N LYS A 134 26.85 50.13 32.67
CA LYS A 134 27.06 51.53 32.22
C LYS A 134 28.37 52.00 32.75
N PHE A 135 29.29 52.39 31.89
CA PHE A 135 30.59 52.90 32.25
C PHE A 135 31.06 53.97 31.27
N THR A 136 31.98 54.82 31.67
CA THR A 136 32.60 55.87 30.83
C THR A 136 34.06 55.53 30.64
N VAL A 137 34.49 55.47 29.40
CA VAL A 137 35.93 55.35 29.08
C VAL A 137 36.44 56.74 28.68
N GLN A 138 37.49 57.16 29.28
CA GLN A 138 38.29 58.33 28.93
C GLN A 138 39.49 57.85 28.10
N VAL A 139 39.78 58.57 27.06
CA VAL A 139 41.07 58.49 26.35
C VAL A 139 41.82 59.75 26.48
N VAL A 140 43.13 59.63 26.74
CA VAL A 140 44.04 60.74 26.80
C VAL A 140 45.15 60.51 25.77
N ASP A 141 45.49 61.52 24.98
CA ASP A 141 46.56 61.43 24.00
C ASP A 141 47.91 61.86 24.55
N ALA A 142 48.99 61.69 23.79
CA ALA A 142 50.34 62.06 24.21
C ALA A 142 50.55 63.58 24.39
N ALA A 143 49.64 64.42 23.89
CA ALA A 143 49.66 65.88 24.11
C ALA A 143 48.83 66.33 25.32
N GLY A 144 48.15 65.36 26.03
CA GLY A 144 47.30 65.65 27.21
C GLY A 144 45.83 65.98 26.83
N LEU A 145 45.43 65.90 25.58
CA LEU A 145 44.05 66.10 25.17
C LEU A 145 43.23 64.86 25.53
N SER A 146 42.00 65.07 26.01
CA SER A 146 41.14 63.93 26.39
C SER A 146 39.73 64.03 25.80
N ASP A 147 39.09 62.84 25.57
CA ASP A 147 37.68 62.71 25.27
C ASP A 147 37.09 61.57 26.10
N GLU A 148 35.82 61.67 26.41
CA GLU A 148 35.12 60.72 27.22
C GLU A 148 33.89 60.25 26.49
N LYS A 149 33.69 58.92 26.52
CA LYS A 149 32.46 58.31 25.98
C LYS A 149 31.81 57.35 26.97
N ARG A 150 30.53 57.55 27.16
CA ARG A 150 29.69 56.65 27.93
C ARG A 150 29.27 55.44 27.07
N PHE A 151 29.52 54.28 27.63
CA PHE A 151 29.08 52.98 27.00
C PHE A 151 28.02 52.35 27.84
N MET A 152 27.20 51.49 27.13
CA MET A 152 26.26 50.61 27.72
C MET A 152 26.49 49.22 27.08
N LEU A 153 26.93 48.28 27.89
CA LEU A 153 27.18 46.90 27.47
C LEU A 153 26.13 45.98 28.08
N SER A 154 25.37 45.32 27.23
CA SER A 154 24.38 44.32 27.65
C SER A 154 25.03 42.93 27.62
N VAL A 155 24.93 42.21 28.74
CA VAL A 155 25.41 40.85 28.90
C VAL A 155 24.19 39.95 29.07
N ALA A 156 23.90 39.10 28.08
CA ALA A 156 22.81 38.13 28.12
C ALA A 156 23.16 36.94 29.02
N ALA A 157 22.17 36.32 29.62
CA ALA A 157 22.36 35.06 30.35
C ALA A 157 22.83 33.95 29.44
N ALA A 158 23.58 33.00 29.99
CA ALA A 158 23.94 31.78 29.24
C ALA A 158 22.66 30.99 28.86
N PRO A 159 22.58 30.40 27.64
CA PRO A 159 21.47 29.58 27.27
C PRO A 159 21.31 28.39 28.23
N VAL A 160 20.11 28.19 28.75
CA VAL A 160 19.78 27.00 29.53
C VAL A 160 19.55 25.85 28.53
N ALA A 161 20.26 24.75 28.73
CA ALA A 161 20.03 23.56 27.91
C ALA A 161 18.57 23.06 28.12
N PRO A 162 17.85 22.74 27.04
CA PRO A 162 16.48 22.22 27.15
C PRO A 162 16.46 20.94 27.98
N ALA A 163 15.46 20.79 28.84
CA ALA A 163 15.28 19.59 29.67
C ALA A 163 14.96 18.36 28.82
N VAL A 164 15.42 17.20 29.29
CA VAL A 164 15.06 15.92 28.65
C VAL A 164 13.53 15.78 28.63
N SER A 165 12.97 15.34 27.49
CA SER A 165 11.56 15.07 27.32
C SER A 165 11.32 13.72 26.64
N VAL A 166 10.21 13.08 26.98
CA VAL A 166 9.78 11.79 26.42
C VAL A 166 8.42 11.97 25.78
N GLN A 167 8.23 11.40 24.60
CA GLN A 167 6.95 11.27 23.92
C GLN A 167 6.68 9.79 23.64
N ILE A 168 5.39 9.39 23.60
CA ILE A 168 4.95 8.04 23.32
C ILE A 168 3.89 8.06 22.21
N SER A 169 3.91 7.06 21.32
CA SER A 169 2.98 6.87 20.24
C SER A 169 2.68 5.36 20.09
N PRO A 170 1.42 4.99 19.74
CA PRO A 170 0.23 5.84 19.55
C PRO A 170 -0.36 6.34 20.87
N LEU A 171 -1.15 7.43 20.80
CA LEU A 171 -1.90 7.95 21.95
C LEU A 171 -3.30 7.31 21.99
N SER A 172 -3.68 6.83 23.19
CA SER A 172 -5.02 6.26 23.47
C SER A 172 -5.51 5.19 22.46
N PRO A 173 -4.68 4.22 22.07
CA PRO A 173 -5.10 3.19 21.12
C PRO A 173 -6.12 2.24 21.74
N THR A 174 -6.96 1.66 20.88
CA THR A 174 -7.79 0.50 21.22
C THR A 174 -7.07 -0.77 20.76
N VAL A 175 -7.05 -1.81 21.59
CA VAL A 175 -6.40 -3.09 21.34
C VAL A 175 -7.36 -4.20 21.74
N SER A 176 -7.55 -5.19 20.88
CA SER A 176 -8.39 -6.35 21.22
C SER A 176 -7.74 -7.23 22.28
N SER A 177 -8.54 -7.86 23.12
CA SER A 177 -8.11 -8.88 24.09
C SER A 177 -7.21 -9.93 23.43
N GLY A 178 -6.09 -10.26 24.06
CA GLY A 178 -5.14 -11.25 23.54
C GLY A 178 -4.25 -10.82 22.37
N THR A 179 -4.44 -9.61 21.81
CA THR A 179 -3.63 -9.12 20.68
C THR A 179 -2.47 -8.24 21.13
N ALA A 180 -1.51 -8.01 20.22
CA ALA A 180 -0.33 -7.19 20.50
C ALA A 180 -0.40 -5.84 19.77
N LYS A 181 0.24 -4.79 20.35
CA LYS A 181 0.36 -3.46 19.77
C LYS A 181 1.76 -2.90 19.99
N GLN A 182 2.37 -2.42 18.91
CA GLN A 182 3.66 -1.73 19.00
C GLN A 182 3.48 -0.31 19.54
N PHE A 183 4.32 0.08 20.51
CA PHE A 183 4.51 1.45 20.97
C PHE A 183 5.93 1.91 20.67
N ASN A 184 6.06 3.17 20.32
CA ASN A 184 7.33 3.83 20.11
C ASN A 184 7.48 4.98 21.10
N ALA A 185 8.70 5.24 21.54
CA ALA A 185 9.01 6.39 22.36
C ALA A 185 10.12 7.21 21.72
N THR A 186 10.00 8.54 21.81
CA THR A 186 11.04 9.48 21.38
C THR A 186 11.54 10.26 22.58
N VAL A 187 12.85 10.22 22.81
CA VAL A 187 13.52 11.00 23.85
C VAL A 187 14.31 12.13 23.20
N SER A 188 14.09 13.35 23.64
CA SER A 188 14.72 14.56 23.09
C SER A 188 15.60 15.24 24.14
N ASN A 189 16.54 16.05 23.65
CA ASN A 189 17.50 16.84 24.45
C ASN A 189 18.50 16.03 25.28
N THR A 190 18.84 14.82 24.79
CA THR A 190 19.87 13.94 25.33
C THR A 190 20.49 13.10 24.22
N SER A 191 21.73 12.66 24.43
CA SER A 191 22.39 11.72 23.51
C SER A 191 21.98 10.25 23.75
N ASP A 192 21.47 9.93 24.93
CA ASP A 192 20.92 8.60 25.23
C ASP A 192 19.40 8.65 25.08
N THR A 193 18.90 8.04 24.00
CA THR A 193 17.49 7.97 23.65
C THR A 193 16.78 6.70 24.12
N ALA A 194 17.47 5.86 24.91
CA ALA A 194 16.91 4.62 25.40
C ALA A 194 15.76 4.86 26.41
N VAL A 195 14.77 3.96 26.38
CA VAL A 195 13.66 3.96 27.34
C VAL A 195 13.47 2.60 27.99
N THR A 196 12.91 2.62 29.20
CA THR A 196 12.35 1.45 29.85
C THR A 196 10.82 1.48 29.73
N TRP A 197 10.23 0.33 29.41
CA TRP A 197 8.80 0.17 29.25
C TRP A 197 8.16 -0.49 30.45
N SER A 198 6.94 -0.06 30.80
CA SER A 198 6.10 -0.73 31.80
C SER A 198 4.62 -0.58 31.46
N THR A 199 3.79 -1.48 32.00
CA THR A 199 2.34 -1.45 31.82
C THR A 199 1.61 -1.78 33.11
N THR A 200 0.36 -1.33 33.26
CA THR A 200 -0.47 -1.61 34.44
C THR A 200 -1.26 -2.91 34.31
N ALA A 201 -1.46 -3.41 33.06
CA ALA A 201 -2.10 -4.70 32.78
C ALA A 201 -1.52 -5.26 31.48
N GLY A 202 -1.57 -6.58 31.28
CA GLY A 202 -0.90 -7.26 30.20
C GLY A 202 0.61 -7.29 30.34
N ALA A 203 1.33 -7.41 29.25
CA ALA A 203 2.79 -7.41 29.22
C ALA A 203 3.30 -6.41 28.18
N ILE A 204 4.51 -5.88 28.37
CA ILE A 204 5.19 -5.07 27.36
C ILE A 204 6.66 -5.48 27.27
N SER A 205 7.13 -5.68 26.04
CA SER A 205 8.51 -6.07 25.78
C SER A 205 9.47 -4.89 25.92
N THR A 206 10.77 -5.16 25.99
CA THR A 206 11.81 -4.12 25.96
C THR A 206 11.85 -3.33 24.66
N SER A 207 11.31 -3.88 23.58
CA SER A 207 11.15 -3.20 22.28
C SER A 207 9.86 -2.39 22.15
N GLY A 208 8.99 -2.38 23.20
CA GLY A 208 7.75 -1.62 23.20
C GLY A 208 6.53 -2.34 22.64
N VAL A 209 6.59 -3.68 22.43
CA VAL A 209 5.41 -4.44 22.02
C VAL A 209 4.56 -4.74 23.25
N PHE A 210 3.39 -4.12 23.31
CA PHE A 210 2.37 -4.38 24.34
C PHE A 210 1.50 -5.57 23.93
N SER A 211 1.33 -6.54 24.81
CA SER A 211 0.41 -7.67 24.67
C SER A 211 -0.75 -7.47 25.62
N ALA A 212 -1.95 -7.30 25.06
CA ALA A 212 -3.16 -7.13 25.86
C ALA A 212 -3.51 -8.42 26.61
N PRO A 213 -3.94 -8.33 27.87
CA PRO A 213 -4.42 -9.51 28.58
C PRO A 213 -5.76 -9.99 28.00
N ASP A 214 -6.06 -11.27 28.21
CA ASP A 214 -7.40 -11.78 27.93
C ASP A 214 -8.40 -11.22 28.93
N VAL A 215 -9.45 -10.57 28.40
CA VAL A 215 -10.48 -9.95 29.22
C VAL A 215 -11.89 -10.34 28.75
N SER A 216 -12.77 -10.62 29.70
CA SER A 216 -14.18 -10.90 29.43
C SER A 216 -15.07 -9.66 29.45
N VAL A 217 -14.55 -8.51 29.87
CA VAL A 217 -15.21 -7.20 29.90
C VAL A 217 -14.18 -6.16 29.49
N ALA A 218 -14.57 -5.19 28.69
CA ALA A 218 -13.67 -4.11 28.25
C ALA A 218 -12.97 -3.46 29.44
N SER A 219 -11.67 -3.26 29.35
CA SER A 219 -10.82 -2.73 30.41
C SER A 219 -9.81 -1.74 29.85
N THR A 220 -8.95 -1.20 30.70
CA THR A 220 -7.90 -0.29 30.30
C THR A 220 -6.54 -0.69 30.89
N ALA A 221 -5.48 -0.43 30.15
CA ALA A 221 -4.11 -0.51 30.63
C ALA A 221 -3.41 0.84 30.38
N THR A 222 -2.40 1.17 31.20
CA THR A 222 -1.54 2.32 30.96
C THR A 222 -0.17 1.81 30.54
N VAL A 223 0.29 2.20 29.36
CA VAL A 223 1.65 1.94 28.87
C VAL A 223 2.51 3.17 29.18
N ILE A 224 3.71 2.95 29.74
CA ILE A 224 4.62 3.99 30.20
C ILE A 224 5.99 3.77 29.59
N ALA A 225 6.54 4.80 28.95
CA ALA A 225 7.93 4.87 28.50
C ALA A 225 8.70 5.84 29.40
N ARG A 226 9.78 5.39 30.04
CA ARG A 226 10.63 6.20 30.93
C ARG A 226 12.02 6.33 30.37
N SER A 227 12.56 7.55 30.29
CA SER A 227 13.91 7.81 29.82
C SER A 227 14.97 7.12 30.71
N VAL A 228 15.96 6.51 30.08
CA VAL A 228 17.15 5.98 30.78
C VAL A 228 18.08 7.12 31.18
N ALA A 229 18.22 8.13 30.33
CA ALA A 229 19.06 9.32 30.58
C ALA A 229 18.60 10.18 31.76
N ASP A 230 17.27 10.30 31.92
CA ASP A 230 16.64 11.00 33.06
C ASP A 230 15.41 10.23 33.52
N PRO A 231 15.52 9.34 34.51
CA PRO A 231 14.42 8.54 35.01
C PRO A 231 13.26 9.32 35.64
N THR A 232 13.39 10.62 35.83
CA THR A 232 12.30 11.49 36.29
C THR A 232 11.36 11.83 35.13
N LYS A 233 11.78 11.65 33.88
CA LYS A 233 11.03 11.94 32.67
C LYS A 233 10.40 10.67 32.10
N ALA A 234 9.09 10.71 31.94
CA ALA A 234 8.33 9.60 31.37
C ALA A 234 7.13 10.16 30.58
N ALA A 235 6.68 9.39 29.61
CA ALA A 235 5.41 9.60 28.93
C ALA A 235 4.53 8.36 29.10
N SER A 236 3.22 8.55 29.12
CA SER A 236 2.27 7.45 29.26
C SER A 236 1.07 7.64 28.35
N THR A 237 0.45 6.52 27.98
CA THR A 237 -0.80 6.51 27.21
C THR A 237 -1.72 5.44 27.75
N THR A 238 -3.03 5.69 27.67
CA THR A 238 -4.04 4.72 28.08
C THR A 238 -4.44 3.89 26.88
N VAL A 239 -4.38 2.57 27.03
CA VAL A 239 -4.83 1.58 26.05
C VAL A 239 -6.24 1.13 26.46
N THR A 240 -7.21 1.24 25.58
CA THR A 240 -8.53 0.62 25.78
C THR A 240 -8.47 -0.82 25.26
N ILE A 241 -8.66 -1.80 26.15
CA ILE A 241 -8.70 -3.22 25.81
C ILE A 241 -10.15 -3.61 25.60
N THR A 242 -10.49 -3.97 24.37
CA THR A 242 -11.82 -4.44 24.03
C THR A 242 -11.88 -5.96 24.11
N VAL A 243 -13.04 -6.49 24.48
CA VAL A 243 -13.27 -7.93 24.40
C VAL A 243 -13.11 -8.35 22.95
N SER A 244 -12.37 -9.43 22.69
CA SER A 244 -12.43 -10.10 21.39
C SER A 244 -13.81 -10.75 21.27
N SER A 245 -14.81 -9.97 20.92
CA SER A 245 -16.02 -10.54 20.35
C SER A 245 -15.65 -11.09 18.98
N PRO A 246 -16.12 -12.29 18.60
CA PRO A 246 -16.16 -12.61 17.20
C PRO A 246 -16.86 -11.44 16.52
N VAL A 247 -16.14 -10.76 15.62
CA VAL A 247 -16.74 -9.66 14.87
C VAL A 247 -17.75 -10.31 13.95
N VAL A 248 -18.98 -10.46 14.43
CA VAL A 248 -20.13 -10.50 13.52
C VAL A 248 -20.16 -9.09 12.95
N PRO A 249 -19.80 -8.89 11.68
CA PRO A 249 -19.97 -7.58 11.07
C PRO A 249 -21.44 -7.23 11.26
N PRO A 250 -21.79 -6.00 11.65
CA PRO A 250 -23.18 -5.61 11.64
C PRO A 250 -23.73 -5.94 10.26
N GLN A 251 -24.85 -6.61 10.17
CA GLN A 251 -25.57 -6.84 8.91
C GLN A 251 -25.97 -5.47 8.39
N SER A 252 -25.02 -4.80 7.72
CA SER A 252 -25.28 -3.51 7.11
C SER A 252 -25.98 -3.76 5.79
N THR A 253 -27.30 -3.81 5.84
CA THR A 253 -28.16 -3.63 4.66
C THR A 253 -28.04 -2.16 4.27
N GLY A 254 -26.94 -1.79 3.63
CA GLY A 254 -26.66 -0.39 3.35
C GLY A 254 -25.89 -0.21 2.05
N PHE A 255 -25.79 1.04 1.66
CA PHE A 255 -24.96 1.47 0.55
C PHE A 255 -23.68 2.11 1.08
N ASP A 256 -22.60 1.93 0.35
CA ASP A 256 -21.36 2.65 0.51
C ASP A 256 -21.14 3.43 -0.80
N GLY A 257 -21.36 4.74 -0.76
CA GLY A 257 -21.47 5.52 -1.98
C GLY A 257 -22.56 4.98 -2.90
N PRO A 258 -22.27 4.73 -4.19
CA PRO A 258 -23.25 4.16 -5.12
C PRO A 258 -23.40 2.63 -4.99
N ALA A 259 -22.49 1.95 -4.33
CA ALA A 259 -22.44 0.49 -4.25
C ALA A 259 -23.27 -0.06 -3.08
N GLU A 260 -24.02 -1.11 -3.32
CA GLU A 260 -24.69 -1.88 -2.26
C GLU A 260 -23.71 -2.86 -1.62
N LEU A 261 -23.65 -2.87 -0.30
CA LEU A 261 -22.83 -3.80 0.47
C LEU A 261 -23.42 -5.22 0.44
N PRO A 262 -22.62 -6.27 0.76
CA PRO A 262 -23.12 -7.63 0.91
C PRO A 262 -24.34 -7.69 1.84
N ARG A 263 -25.37 -8.43 1.44
CA ARG A 263 -26.58 -8.65 2.23
C ARG A 263 -26.46 -9.83 3.17
N VAL A 264 -25.62 -10.80 2.79
CA VAL A 264 -25.41 -12.05 3.52
C VAL A 264 -23.91 -12.25 3.73
N TYR A 265 -23.54 -12.57 4.97
CA TYR A 265 -22.16 -12.86 5.37
C TYR A 265 -22.06 -14.32 5.84
N VAL A 266 -20.96 -14.99 5.45
CA VAL A 266 -20.72 -16.38 5.86
C VAL A 266 -20.26 -16.40 7.32
N GLN A 267 -21.01 -17.11 8.16
CA GLN A 267 -20.59 -17.41 9.51
C GLN A 267 -19.52 -18.50 9.48
N SER A 268 -18.38 -18.26 10.13
CA SER A 268 -17.23 -19.16 10.05
C SER A 268 -16.44 -19.29 11.35
N ALA A 269 -16.95 -18.73 12.44
CA ALA A 269 -16.32 -18.93 13.74
C ALA A 269 -16.36 -20.41 14.16
N MET A 270 -15.42 -20.83 14.99
CA MET A 270 -15.42 -22.21 15.51
C MET A 270 -16.74 -22.56 16.21
N THR A 271 -17.35 -21.57 16.86
CA THR A 271 -18.67 -21.70 17.50
C THR A 271 -19.83 -21.87 16.53
N ASP A 272 -19.65 -21.41 15.28
CA ASP A 272 -20.65 -21.48 14.21
C ASP A 272 -20.62 -22.83 13.47
N THR A 273 -19.62 -23.66 13.74
CA THR A 273 -19.39 -24.93 13.04
C THR A 273 -19.21 -26.11 14.03
N PRO A 274 -20.19 -26.33 14.93
CA PRO A 274 -20.10 -27.33 15.98
C PRO A 274 -20.00 -28.77 15.43
N ALA A 275 -19.14 -29.57 16.03
CA ALA A 275 -18.97 -30.98 15.72
C ALA A 275 -19.06 -31.81 17.01
N PRO A 276 -20.29 -32.05 17.56
CA PRO A 276 -20.49 -32.68 18.85
C PRO A 276 -20.42 -34.23 18.82
N GLY A 277 -20.15 -34.81 17.65
CA GLY A 277 -20.13 -36.26 17.45
C GLY A 277 -18.86 -36.94 17.88
N ASN A 278 -18.52 -38.02 17.19
CA ASN A 278 -17.38 -38.86 17.52
C ASN A 278 -16.07 -38.36 16.93
N ILE A 279 -14.96 -38.80 17.51
CA ILE A 279 -13.62 -38.57 16.99
C ILE A 279 -13.14 -39.81 16.22
N ILE A 280 -12.78 -39.62 14.95
CA ILE A 280 -12.20 -40.65 14.09
C ILE A 280 -10.72 -40.31 13.87
N THR A 281 -9.80 -41.10 14.45
CA THR A 281 -8.37 -40.86 14.30
C THR A 281 -7.83 -41.61 13.09
N VAL A 282 -7.08 -40.92 12.23
CA VAL A 282 -6.38 -41.50 11.08
C VAL A 282 -4.88 -41.31 11.27
N ASN A 283 -4.19 -42.37 11.61
CA ASN A 283 -2.73 -42.37 11.76
C ASN A 283 -2.03 -42.46 10.39
N ALA A 284 -0.72 -42.24 10.37
CA ALA A 284 0.11 -42.41 9.18
C ALA A 284 -0.09 -43.78 8.53
N GLY A 285 -0.31 -43.81 7.22
CA GLY A 285 -0.66 -45.00 6.47
C GLY A 285 -2.14 -45.44 6.56
N GLY A 286 -2.94 -44.81 7.40
CA GLY A 286 -4.38 -45.01 7.45
C GLY A 286 -5.12 -44.38 6.27
N SER A 287 -6.33 -44.86 6.02
CA SER A 287 -7.16 -44.39 4.87
C SER A 287 -8.01 -43.19 5.26
N LEU A 288 -7.63 -42.00 4.81
CA LEU A 288 -8.46 -40.81 4.93
C LEU A 288 -9.81 -40.98 4.22
N GLN A 289 -9.84 -41.63 3.04
CA GLN A 289 -11.09 -41.83 2.31
C GLN A 289 -12.09 -42.70 3.10
N ASN A 290 -11.61 -43.74 3.78
CA ASN A 290 -12.48 -44.56 4.62
C ASN A 290 -13.04 -43.77 5.79
N ALA A 291 -12.24 -42.90 6.41
CA ALA A 291 -12.70 -42.02 7.47
C ALA A 291 -13.76 -41.02 6.98
N LEU A 292 -13.54 -40.38 5.81
CA LEU A 292 -14.53 -39.50 5.18
C LEU A 292 -15.84 -40.22 4.86
N ASN A 293 -15.76 -41.46 4.37
CA ASN A 293 -16.94 -42.25 4.06
C ASN A 293 -17.74 -42.67 5.32
N ALA A 294 -17.01 -43.02 6.39
CA ALA A 294 -17.57 -43.47 7.65
C ALA A 294 -18.11 -42.35 8.56
N ALA A 295 -17.56 -41.15 8.43
CA ALA A 295 -17.97 -40.01 9.27
C ALA A 295 -19.45 -39.69 9.14
N ASN A 296 -20.11 -39.43 10.23
CA ASN A 296 -21.46 -38.89 10.32
C ASN A 296 -21.41 -37.38 10.54
N CYS A 297 -22.54 -36.71 10.36
CA CYS A 297 -22.65 -35.29 10.71
C CYS A 297 -22.36 -35.09 12.19
N GLY A 298 -21.55 -34.12 12.51
CA GLY A 298 -21.06 -33.85 13.88
C GLY A 298 -19.71 -34.51 14.19
N ASP A 299 -19.19 -35.42 13.38
CA ASP A 299 -17.92 -36.12 13.67
C ASP A 299 -16.69 -35.26 13.35
N THR A 300 -15.60 -35.50 14.12
CA THR A 300 -14.29 -34.91 13.88
C THR A 300 -13.30 -35.99 13.41
N ILE A 301 -12.68 -35.76 12.24
CA ILE A 301 -11.61 -36.62 11.71
C ILE A 301 -10.26 -35.98 12.09
N LEU A 302 -9.50 -36.65 12.95
CA LEU A 302 -8.16 -36.24 13.37
C LEU A 302 -7.10 -36.93 12.52
N LEU A 303 -6.39 -36.19 11.72
CA LEU A 303 -5.25 -36.64 10.93
C LEU A 303 -3.97 -36.50 11.74
N GLN A 304 -3.18 -37.54 11.84
CA GLN A 304 -1.92 -37.51 12.61
C GLN A 304 -1.06 -36.31 12.18
N ALA A 305 -0.70 -35.44 13.14
CA ALA A 305 0.17 -34.28 12.94
C ALA A 305 1.52 -34.70 12.35
N GLY A 306 2.02 -33.94 11.37
CA GLY A 306 3.26 -34.21 10.65
C GLY A 306 3.20 -35.39 9.68
N ALA A 307 2.11 -36.17 9.63
CA ALA A 307 1.98 -37.28 8.70
C ALA A 307 1.51 -36.83 7.31
N THR A 308 1.91 -37.60 6.29
CA THR A 308 1.48 -37.36 4.88
C THR A 308 0.44 -38.39 4.45
N PHE A 309 -0.66 -37.89 3.92
CA PHE A 309 -1.73 -38.65 3.32
C PHE A 309 -1.71 -38.43 1.80
N ALA A 310 -1.20 -39.39 1.05
CA ALA A 310 -1.12 -39.29 -0.42
C ALA A 310 -2.34 -39.91 -1.06
N GLY A 311 -3.04 -39.14 -1.92
CA GLY A 311 -4.24 -39.59 -2.60
C GLY A 311 -5.05 -38.44 -3.19
N VAL A 312 -6.12 -38.82 -3.88
CA VAL A 312 -7.22 -37.91 -4.20
C VAL A 312 -8.39 -38.32 -3.33
N PHE A 313 -8.85 -37.40 -2.49
CA PHE A 313 -9.87 -37.68 -1.48
C PHE A 313 -11.17 -36.96 -1.84
N THR A 314 -12.25 -37.74 -1.94
CA THR A 314 -13.58 -37.21 -2.22
C THR A 314 -14.34 -36.99 -0.91
N PHE A 315 -14.76 -35.77 -0.68
CA PHE A 315 -15.64 -35.39 0.41
C PHE A 315 -17.08 -35.69 0.01
N PRO A 316 -17.73 -36.72 0.61
CA PRO A 316 -19.04 -37.18 0.17
C PRO A 316 -20.16 -36.21 0.58
N ALA A 317 -21.28 -36.28 -0.13
CA ALA A 317 -22.51 -35.67 0.31
C ALA A 317 -23.04 -36.33 1.58
N LYS A 318 -23.39 -35.49 2.56
CA LYS A 318 -24.00 -35.92 3.83
C LYS A 318 -25.20 -35.01 4.10
N SER A 319 -26.17 -35.50 4.87
CA SER A 319 -27.34 -34.70 5.28
C SER A 319 -27.05 -33.95 6.57
N CYS A 320 -26.03 -33.11 6.58
CA CYS A 320 -25.60 -32.32 7.72
C CYS A 320 -26.39 -30.99 7.82
N ASP A 321 -26.32 -30.33 8.97
CA ASP A 321 -26.96 -29.07 9.29
C ASP A 321 -25.99 -28.14 10.08
N ASP A 322 -26.42 -26.93 10.37
CA ASP A 322 -25.61 -25.92 11.06
C ASP A 322 -25.13 -26.33 12.47
N ASN A 323 -25.78 -27.33 13.10
CA ASN A 323 -25.43 -27.84 14.43
C ASN A 323 -24.52 -29.07 14.39
N HIS A 324 -24.29 -29.66 13.20
CA HIS A 324 -23.59 -30.94 13.03
C HIS A 324 -22.64 -30.90 11.84
N TRP A 325 -21.51 -30.21 11.97
CA TRP A 325 -20.47 -30.13 10.96
C TRP A 325 -19.54 -31.37 11.00
N ILE A 326 -18.95 -31.71 9.89
CA ILE A 326 -17.82 -32.64 9.84
C ILE A 326 -16.54 -31.85 9.84
N VAL A 327 -15.75 -31.98 10.89
CA VAL A 327 -14.44 -31.30 11.02
C VAL A 327 -13.33 -32.25 10.62
N VAL A 328 -12.49 -31.86 9.66
CA VAL A 328 -11.28 -32.57 9.25
C VAL A 328 -10.07 -31.75 9.63
N ARG A 329 -9.26 -32.26 10.56
CA ARG A 329 -8.17 -31.43 11.07
C ARG A 329 -6.92 -32.23 11.44
N THR A 330 -5.79 -31.52 11.60
CA THR A 330 -4.62 -32.09 12.24
C THR A 330 -4.95 -32.55 13.67
N SER A 331 -4.28 -33.60 14.13
CA SER A 331 -4.39 -34.06 15.54
C SER A 331 -3.60 -33.18 16.50
N ALA A 332 -2.89 -32.16 16.01
CA ALA A 332 -2.26 -31.18 16.87
C ALA A 332 -3.32 -30.45 17.73
N PRO A 333 -3.10 -30.24 19.04
CA PRO A 333 -4.02 -29.53 19.90
C PRO A 333 -4.09 -28.04 19.53
N ASP A 334 -5.21 -27.40 19.82
CA ASP A 334 -5.41 -25.98 19.51
C ASP A 334 -4.37 -25.07 20.16
N SER A 335 -3.80 -25.48 21.28
CA SER A 335 -2.75 -24.72 21.98
C SER A 335 -1.43 -24.56 21.20
N VAL A 336 -1.22 -25.37 20.15
CA VAL A 336 -0.01 -25.27 19.30
C VAL A 336 -0.30 -24.75 17.90
N LEU A 337 -1.57 -24.63 17.52
CA LEU A 337 -1.97 -23.90 16.31
C LEU A 337 -2.14 -22.41 16.63
N PRO A 338 -2.05 -21.52 15.64
CA PRO A 338 -2.41 -20.14 15.88
C PRO A 338 -3.88 -20.05 16.32
N PRO A 339 -4.24 -19.11 17.22
CA PRO A 339 -5.63 -18.94 17.60
C PRO A 339 -6.49 -18.56 16.39
N GLU A 340 -7.78 -18.80 16.47
CA GLU A 340 -8.76 -18.38 15.47
C GLU A 340 -8.61 -16.87 15.19
N GLY A 341 -8.70 -16.46 13.93
CA GLY A 341 -8.45 -15.09 13.49
C GLY A 341 -6.96 -14.74 13.32
N THR A 342 -6.06 -15.68 13.54
CA THR A 342 -4.63 -15.52 13.30
C THR A 342 -4.20 -16.40 12.13
N ARG A 343 -3.59 -15.77 11.13
CA ARG A 343 -3.12 -16.46 9.92
C ARG A 343 -2.07 -17.51 10.24
N ILE A 344 -2.27 -18.73 9.75
CA ILE A 344 -1.24 -19.78 9.81
C ILE A 344 -0.10 -19.43 8.86
N THR A 345 1.10 -19.90 9.15
CA THR A 345 2.26 -19.72 8.29
C THR A 345 2.92 -21.08 8.00
N PRO A 346 3.77 -21.18 6.97
CA PRO A 346 4.54 -22.39 6.68
C PRO A 346 5.42 -22.90 7.84
N CYS A 347 5.64 -22.08 8.86
CA CYS A 347 6.34 -22.46 10.10
C CYS A 347 5.73 -23.69 10.76
N TYR A 348 4.41 -23.81 10.72
CA TYR A 348 3.64 -24.92 11.30
C TYR A 348 3.75 -26.23 10.50
N ALA A 349 4.31 -26.16 9.28
CA ALA A 349 4.66 -27.31 8.45
C ALA A 349 6.18 -27.52 8.33
N GLY A 350 6.98 -26.89 9.20
CA GLY A 350 8.42 -27.07 9.26
C GLY A 350 9.26 -26.10 8.42
N ASN A 351 8.66 -25.10 7.75
CA ASN A 351 9.36 -24.14 6.89
C ASN A 351 9.51 -22.79 7.59
N ILE A 352 10.75 -22.40 7.87
CA ILE A 352 11.05 -21.16 8.61
C ILE A 352 11.07 -19.89 7.73
N SER A 353 11.19 -20.06 6.42
CA SER A 353 11.19 -18.96 5.46
C SER A 353 10.86 -19.46 4.06
N LEU A 354 10.38 -18.56 3.21
CA LEU A 354 10.17 -18.79 1.78
C LEU A 354 10.97 -17.76 0.98
N PRO A 355 11.83 -18.16 0.04
CA PRO A 355 12.63 -17.23 -0.75
C PRO A 355 11.79 -16.19 -1.50
N GLY A 356 12.16 -14.90 -1.41
CA GLY A 356 11.50 -13.82 -2.11
C GLY A 356 10.12 -13.43 -1.56
N ARG A 357 9.68 -13.99 -0.45
CA ARG A 357 8.43 -13.66 0.24
C ARG A 357 8.71 -12.84 1.49
N PRO A 358 7.73 -12.05 1.97
CA PRO A 358 7.83 -11.40 3.26
C PRO A 358 8.20 -12.39 4.37
N ALA A 359 8.98 -11.92 5.34
CA ALA A 359 9.30 -12.73 6.51
C ALA A 359 8.03 -12.94 7.35
N PHE A 360 7.81 -14.16 7.79
CA PHE A 360 6.78 -14.48 8.76
C PHE A 360 7.39 -14.87 10.11
N ASN A 361 6.64 -14.63 11.18
CA ASN A 361 7.13 -14.96 12.51
C ASN A 361 7.24 -16.48 12.69
N CYS A 362 8.44 -16.98 12.91
CA CYS A 362 8.75 -18.38 13.12
C CYS A 362 9.87 -18.52 14.16
N SER A 363 9.50 -18.55 15.43
CA SER A 363 10.47 -18.71 16.54
C SER A 363 11.15 -20.08 16.54
N ALA A 364 10.43 -21.12 16.08
CA ALA A 364 10.96 -22.48 15.87
C ALA A 364 10.03 -23.21 14.89
N ALA A 365 10.62 -23.93 13.92
CA ALA A 365 9.87 -24.75 13.00
C ALA A 365 9.05 -25.81 13.77
N GLN A 366 7.78 -25.93 13.43
CA GLN A 366 6.86 -26.92 13.99
C GLN A 366 6.35 -27.80 12.85
N ASN A 367 6.25 -29.08 13.06
CA ASN A 367 5.66 -29.99 12.07
C ASN A 367 4.35 -30.56 12.65
N VAL A 368 3.34 -29.69 12.72
CA VAL A 368 2.06 -30.00 13.38
C VAL A 368 0.89 -30.04 12.42
N MET A 369 1.07 -29.60 11.16
CA MET A 369 0.06 -29.75 10.13
C MET A 369 0.04 -31.19 9.61
N ALA A 370 -1.14 -31.72 9.30
CA ALA A 370 -1.24 -32.97 8.53
C ALA A 370 -1.14 -32.62 7.04
N ARG A 371 -0.23 -33.29 6.32
CA ARG A 371 0.00 -33.04 4.89
C ARG A 371 -0.89 -33.91 4.03
N ILE A 372 -1.62 -33.32 3.12
CA ILE A 372 -2.43 -34.01 2.11
C ILE A 372 -1.83 -33.69 0.73
N ALA A 373 -1.39 -34.72 -0.01
CA ALA A 373 -0.70 -34.54 -1.26
C ALA A 373 -1.35 -35.36 -2.39
N ILE A 374 -1.57 -34.71 -3.57
CA ILE A 374 -1.93 -35.47 -4.77
C ILE A 374 -0.73 -36.35 -5.18
N PRO A 375 -0.95 -37.62 -5.55
CA PRO A 375 0.17 -38.52 -5.89
C PRO A 375 0.75 -38.27 -7.29
N SER A 376 0.05 -37.55 -8.16
CA SER A 376 0.42 -37.29 -9.56
C SER A 376 -0.19 -35.98 -10.05
N SER A 377 0.06 -35.62 -11.32
CA SER A 377 -0.64 -34.50 -11.98
C SER A 377 -2.16 -34.75 -12.07
N GLY A 378 -2.94 -33.65 -12.17
CA GLY A 378 -4.39 -33.75 -12.32
C GLY A 378 -5.16 -32.76 -11.45
N VAL A 379 -6.27 -33.21 -10.89
CA VAL A 379 -7.16 -32.46 -10.01
C VAL A 379 -7.17 -33.09 -8.61
N GLY A 380 -7.09 -32.29 -7.62
CA GLY A 380 -7.03 -32.71 -6.23
C GLY A 380 -5.75 -32.22 -5.56
N PRO A 381 -5.47 -32.61 -4.30
CA PRO A 381 -5.96 -33.88 -3.64
C PRO A 381 -7.35 -33.83 -3.04
N LEU A 382 -7.98 -32.64 -2.86
CA LEU A 382 -9.29 -32.55 -2.22
C LEU A 382 -10.38 -32.26 -3.26
N VAL A 383 -11.37 -33.13 -3.37
CA VAL A 383 -12.49 -33.04 -4.32
C VAL A 383 -13.81 -33.16 -3.55
N PHE A 384 -14.71 -32.23 -3.76
CA PHE A 384 -16.02 -32.26 -3.12
C PHE A 384 -17.04 -32.87 -4.09
N ALA A 385 -17.78 -33.88 -3.63
CA ALA A 385 -18.87 -34.47 -4.38
C ALA A 385 -20.06 -33.51 -4.48
N SER A 386 -20.91 -33.68 -5.48
CA SER A 386 -22.14 -32.88 -5.57
C SER A 386 -23.04 -33.16 -4.35
N GLY A 387 -23.46 -32.05 -3.69
CA GLY A 387 -24.23 -32.12 -2.45
C GLY A 387 -23.38 -32.22 -1.18
N ALA A 388 -22.05 -32.21 -1.27
CA ALA A 388 -21.19 -32.11 -0.10
C ALA A 388 -21.47 -30.80 0.65
N ASN A 389 -21.65 -30.88 1.97
CA ASN A 389 -21.98 -29.73 2.78
C ASN A 389 -21.52 -29.88 4.23
N HIS A 390 -21.41 -28.73 4.92
CA HIS A 390 -21.03 -28.61 6.33
C HIS A 390 -19.71 -29.29 6.67
N TYR A 391 -18.68 -28.95 5.89
CA TYR A 391 -17.32 -29.38 6.16
C TYR A 391 -16.42 -28.21 6.61
N ARG A 392 -15.68 -28.41 7.69
CA ARG A 392 -14.60 -27.52 8.11
C ARG A 392 -13.25 -28.25 8.10
N LEU A 393 -12.27 -27.68 7.41
CA LEU A 393 -10.91 -28.17 7.32
C LEU A 393 -9.98 -27.25 8.10
N ILE A 394 -9.15 -27.80 9.03
CA ILE A 394 -8.32 -26.98 9.93
C ILE A 394 -6.88 -27.52 10.02
N GLY A 395 -5.90 -26.62 9.85
CA GLY A 395 -4.50 -26.94 10.12
C GLY A 395 -3.92 -28.01 9.19
N LEU A 396 -4.30 -27.94 7.92
CA LEU A 396 -3.86 -28.91 6.90
C LEU A 396 -2.91 -28.26 5.89
N GLU A 397 -1.81 -28.96 5.59
CA GLU A 397 -0.96 -28.64 4.45
C GLU A 397 -1.49 -29.39 3.21
N VAL A 398 -1.82 -28.68 2.14
CA VAL A 398 -2.33 -29.27 0.89
C VAL A 398 -1.38 -28.95 -0.24
N THR A 399 -0.82 -29.97 -0.88
CA THR A 399 0.27 -29.79 -1.83
C THR A 399 0.30 -30.85 -2.94
N ARG A 400 1.34 -30.79 -3.74
CA ARG A 400 1.60 -31.64 -4.90
C ARG A 400 3.02 -32.18 -4.92
N PRO A 401 3.32 -33.27 -5.65
CA PRO A 401 4.67 -33.69 -5.95
C PRO A 401 5.32 -32.81 -7.02
N VAL A 402 6.63 -32.97 -7.21
CA VAL A 402 7.37 -32.37 -8.34
C VAL A 402 6.94 -33.00 -9.66
N GLY A 403 6.87 -32.19 -10.70
CA GLY A 403 6.60 -32.59 -12.10
C GLY A 403 5.12 -32.58 -12.49
N GLY A 404 4.85 -32.33 -13.75
CA GLY A 404 3.53 -32.26 -14.35
C GLY A 404 2.70 -31.03 -13.96
N ILE A 405 1.42 -31.04 -14.28
CA ILE A 405 0.49 -29.94 -14.03
C ILE A 405 -0.56 -30.39 -13.00
N VAL A 406 -0.84 -29.55 -12.01
CA VAL A 406 -1.98 -29.70 -11.11
C VAL A 406 -2.97 -28.56 -11.37
N TYR A 407 -4.22 -28.91 -11.71
CA TYR A 407 -5.24 -27.94 -12.10
C TYR A 407 -5.91 -27.24 -10.91
N SER A 408 -6.03 -27.92 -9.79
CA SER A 408 -6.50 -27.32 -8.53
C SER A 408 -6.18 -28.23 -7.36
N LEU A 409 -5.78 -27.67 -6.24
CA LEU A 409 -5.54 -28.43 -5.02
C LEU A 409 -6.86 -28.76 -4.30
N ILE A 410 -7.80 -27.82 -4.29
CA ILE A 410 -9.16 -28.03 -3.79
C ILE A 410 -10.12 -27.73 -4.94
N SER A 411 -10.92 -28.72 -5.30
CA SER A 411 -11.82 -28.62 -6.45
C SER A 411 -13.28 -28.75 -6.05
N LEU A 412 -14.02 -27.70 -6.41
CA LEU A 412 -15.47 -27.64 -6.48
C LEU A 412 -15.81 -27.43 -7.95
N ALA A 413 -15.81 -28.52 -8.71
CA ALA A 413 -15.84 -28.46 -10.16
C ALA A 413 -17.15 -27.84 -10.71
N LYS A 414 -17.10 -27.40 -11.98
CA LYS A 414 -18.29 -26.93 -12.71
C LYS A 414 -19.40 -28.00 -12.66
N GLY A 415 -20.62 -27.57 -12.34
CA GLY A 415 -21.77 -28.47 -12.23
C GLY A 415 -21.85 -29.27 -10.91
N VAL A 416 -20.92 -29.05 -9.99
CA VAL A 416 -20.95 -29.63 -8.65
C VAL A 416 -21.53 -28.61 -7.69
N THR A 417 -22.57 -28.99 -6.97
CA THR A 417 -23.11 -28.21 -5.84
C THR A 417 -22.36 -28.60 -4.58
N ALA A 418 -21.92 -27.60 -3.82
CA ALA A 418 -21.46 -27.81 -2.45
C ALA A 418 -21.79 -26.58 -1.64
N ASP A 419 -22.03 -26.71 -0.36
CA ASP A 419 -22.30 -25.55 0.47
C ASP A 419 -21.83 -25.73 1.92
N HIS A 420 -21.78 -24.60 2.67
CA HIS A 420 -21.30 -24.56 4.06
C HIS A 420 -19.92 -25.23 4.19
N LEU A 421 -18.92 -24.62 3.54
CA LEU A 421 -17.54 -25.10 3.58
C LEU A 421 -16.64 -24.06 4.24
N VAL A 422 -15.81 -24.47 5.19
CA VAL A 422 -14.85 -23.60 5.85
C VAL A 422 -13.44 -24.18 5.70
N PHE A 423 -12.56 -23.42 5.06
CA PHE A 423 -11.13 -23.68 4.92
C PHE A 423 -10.37 -22.75 5.87
N ASP A 424 -9.87 -23.31 6.97
CA ASP A 424 -9.39 -22.55 8.11
C ASP A 424 -7.94 -22.90 8.45
N ARG A 425 -7.07 -21.89 8.53
CA ARG A 425 -5.66 -22.07 8.92
C ARG A 425 -5.00 -23.21 8.12
N MET A 426 -5.09 -23.14 6.79
CA MET A 426 -4.51 -24.10 5.86
C MET A 426 -3.30 -23.51 5.14
N TRP A 427 -2.33 -24.33 4.82
CA TRP A 427 -1.28 -23.97 3.87
C TRP A 427 -1.48 -24.72 2.57
N LEU A 428 -1.87 -24.03 1.51
CA LEU A 428 -2.01 -24.58 0.17
C LEU A 428 -0.82 -24.13 -0.67
N HIS A 429 -0.10 -25.07 -1.28
CA HIS A 429 1.05 -24.66 -2.08
C HIS A 429 1.39 -25.58 -3.23
N GLY A 430 1.90 -24.95 -4.30
CA GLY A 430 2.54 -25.64 -5.40
C GLY A 430 3.98 -26.07 -5.07
N THR A 431 4.80 -26.11 -6.10
CA THR A 431 6.26 -26.23 -6.02
C THR A 431 6.87 -24.98 -6.66
N PRO A 432 8.13 -24.63 -6.38
CA PRO A 432 8.71 -23.39 -6.89
C PRO A 432 8.75 -23.23 -8.41
N GLN A 433 8.63 -24.30 -9.18
CA GLN A 433 8.79 -24.27 -10.64
C GLN A 433 7.65 -24.95 -11.42
N ASP A 434 6.97 -25.94 -10.83
CA ASP A 434 5.97 -26.72 -11.58
C ASP A 434 4.59 -26.04 -11.58
N GLU A 435 3.88 -26.18 -12.65
CA GLU A 435 2.61 -25.51 -12.88
C GLU A 435 1.50 -26.01 -11.96
N THR A 436 0.99 -25.10 -11.13
CA THR A 436 -0.18 -25.30 -10.28
C THR A 436 -1.20 -24.22 -10.58
N THR A 437 -2.30 -24.61 -11.24
CA THR A 437 -3.24 -23.63 -11.78
C THR A 437 -4.07 -22.94 -10.70
N LYS A 438 -4.55 -23.69 -9.68
CA LYS A 438 -5.41 -23.09 -8.64
C LYS A 438 -5.17 -23.69 -7.26
N GLY A 439 -5.22 -22.85 -6.26
CA GLY A 439 -5.35 -23.29 -4.87
C GLY A 439 -6.74 -23.83 -4.63
N ILE A 440 -7.76 -23.00 -4.74
CA ILE A 440 -9.17 -23.39 -4.60
C ILE A 440 -9.95 -23.00 -5.85
N GLN A 441 -10.69 -23.96 -6.42
CA GLN A 441 -11.70 -23.72 -7.44
C GLN A 441 -13.08 -23.80 -6.81
N LEU A 442 -13.74 -22.66 -6.63
CA LEU A 442 -15.01 -22.57 -5.90
C LEU A 442 -16.22 -23.17 -6.65
N GLY A 443 -16.20 -23.20 -8.00
CA GLY A 443 -17.31 -23.80 -8.77
C GLY A 443 -18.67 -23.22 -8.41
N GLY A 444 -19.69 -24.04 -8.38
CA GLY A 444 -21.07 -23.72 -8.01
C GLY A 444 -21.34 -23.82 -6.49
N SER A 445 -20.37 -23.42 -5.66
CA SER A 445 -20.49 -23.52 -4.20
C SER A 445 -21.19 -22.31 -3.57
N ARG A 446 -21.75 -22.55 -2.37
CA ARG A 446 -22.43 -21.52 -1.59
C ARG A 446 -21.97 -21.58 -0.13
N TYR A 447 -22.05 -20.44 0.56
CA TYR A 447 -21.64 -20.30 1.97
C TYR A 447 -20.23 -20.84 2.23
N VAL A 448 -19.24 -20.33 1.48
CA VAL A 448 -17.86 -20.79 1.62
C VAL A 448 -17.01 -19.71 2.30
N ALA A 449 -16.24 -20.13 3.30
CA ALA A 449 -15.22 -19.30 3.94
C ALA A 449 -13.83 -19.87 3.70
N VAL A 450 -12.88 -18.98 3.36
CA VAL A 450 -11.44 -19.23 3.33
C VAL A 450 -10.82 -18.24 4.29
N VAL A 451 -10.35 -18.73 5.42
CA VAL A 451 -9.90 -17.85 6.51
C VAL A 451 -8.54 -18.27 7.06
N ASP A 452 -7.77 -17.28 7.52
CA ASP A 452 -6.54 -17.47 8.27
C ASP A 452 -5.49 -18.37 7.58
N SER A 453 -5.50 -18.45 6.25
CA SER A 453 -4.78 -19.45 5.46
C SER A 453 -3.63 -18.83 4.67
N PHE A 454 -2.72 -19.68 4.19
CA PHE A 454 -1.51 -19.28 3.46
C PHE A 454 -1.44 -20.00 2.12
N PHE A 455 -1.24 -19.27 1.02
CA PHE A 455 -1.22 -19.80 -0.33
C PHE A 455 0.06 -19.40 -1.03
N THR A 456 0.82 -20.36 -1.60
CA THR A 456 2.08 -20.09 -2.31
C THR A 456 2.29 -20.96 -3.53
N ASP A 457 3.11 -20.47 -4.46
CA ASP A 457 3.58 -21.20 -5.64
C ASP A 457 2.46 -21.65 -6.60
N PHE A 458 1.49 -20.76 -6.87
CA PHE A 458 0.51 -20.93 -7.93
C PHE A 458 0.99 -20.18 -9.16
N HIS A 459 1.36 -20.88 -10.25
CA HIS A 459 1.92 -20.25 -11.44
C HIS A 459 1.79 -21.13 -12.69
N CYS A 460 1.79 -20.46 -13.86
CA CYS A 460 1.75 -21.04 -15.20
C CYS A 460 2.81 -20.35 -16.07
N THR A 461 3.33 -21.06 -17.06
CA THR A 461 4.37 -20.52 -17.96
C THR A 461 3.91 -20.30 -19.39
N SER A 462 2.74 -20.79 -19.80
CA SER A 462 2.31 -20.76 -21.19
C SER A 462 0.96 -20.07 -21.38
N MET A 463 0.87 -19.19 -22.38
CA MET A 463 -0.40 -18.58 -22.82
C MET A 463 -1.26 -19.54 -23.65
N THR A 464 -0.70 -20.65 -24.07
CA THR A 464 -1.39 -21.69 -24.86
C THR A 464 -1.08 -23.04 -24.24
N GLY A 465 -2.08 -23.78 -23.86
CA GLY A 465 -1.89 -25.07 -23.21
C GLY A 465 -2.84 -25.29 -22.05
N ALA A 466 -2.46 -26.21 -21.19
CA ALA A 466 -3.31 -26.61 -20.07
C ALA A 466 -3.26 -25.67 -18.86
N CYS A 467 -2.21 -24.86 -18.75
CA CYS A 467 -2.03 -23.89 -17.69
C CYS A 467 -1.80 -22.51 -18.27
N THR A 468 -2.86 -21.76 -18.48
CA THR A 468 -2.83 -20.41 -19.04
C THR A 468 -3.17 -19.32 -18.01
N ASP A 469 -3.55 -19.73 -16.80
CA ASP A 469 -3.99 -18.82 -15.75
C ASP A 469 -3.84 -19.48 -14.37
N ALA A 470 -3.10 -18.85 -13.48
CA ALA A 470 -2.87 -19.33 -12.14
C ALA A 470 -3.58 -18.46 -11.11
N LEU A 471 -4.29 -19.07 -10.16
CA LEU A 471 -5.11 -18.41 -9.17
C LEU A 471 -4.85 -19.00 -7.78
N ALA A 472 -4.76 -18.18 -6.74
CA ALA A 472 -4.89 -18.71 -5.39
C ALA A 472 -6.33 -19.14 -5.13
N ILE A 473 -7.30 -18.29 -5.47
CA ILE A 473 -8.73 -18.58 -5.34
C ILE A 473 -9.45 -18.16 -6.63
N GLY A 474 -10.18 -19.11 -7.25
CA GLY A 474 -10.97 -18.86 -8.45
C GLY A 474 -12.44 -19.25 -8.29
N GLY A 475 -13.34 -18.40 -8.77
CA GLY A 475 -14.78 -18.60 -8.72
C GLY A 475 -15.53 -17.88 -9.84
N GLY A 476 -16.84 -17.77 -9.73
CA GLY A 476 -17.67 -16.95 -10.64
C GLY A 476 -17.95 -17.56 -12.01
N ALA A 477 -17.68 -18.86 -12.18
CA ALA A 477 -17.97 -19.60 -13.41
C ALA A 477 -18.85 -20.82 -13.10
N GLY A 478 -19.84 -21.09 -13.94
CA GLY A 478 -20.72 -22.25 -13.82
C GLY A 478 -22.19 -21.90 -13.95
N ASP A 479 -23.02 -22.96 -13.94
CA ASP A 479 -24.46 -22.91 -14.20
C ASP A 479 -25.30 -23.05 -12.92
N LEU A 480 -24.71 -22.87 -11.76
CA LEU A 480 -25.33 -23.01 -10.45
C LEU A 480 -25.25 -21.71 -9.66
N PRO A 481 -26.19 -21.44 -8.75
CA PRO A 481 -26.09 -20.33 -7.83
C PRO A 481 -24.79 -20.37 -7.03
N MET A 482 -24.15 -19.22 -6.85
CA MET A 482 -22.84 -19.04 -6.22
C MET A 482 -22.87 -17.96 -5.15
N GLY A 483 -22.06 -18.12 -4.10
CA GLY A 483 -21.99 -17.21 -2.96
C GLY A 483 -23.09 -17.44 -1.93
N PRO A 484 -23.07 -16.78 -0.74
CA PRO A 484 -22.05 -15.81 -0.33
C PRO A 484 -20.67 -16.44 -0.13
N TYR A 485 -19.61 -15.59 -0.22
CA TYR A 485 -18.23 -16.00 0.01
C TYR A 485 -17.55 -15.08 1.03
N LYS A 486 -16.70 -15.69 1.88
CA LYS A 486 -15.85 -14.99 2.85
C LYS A 486 -14.39 -15.38 2.60
N ILE A 487 -13.55 -14.41 2.25
CA ILE A 487 -12.11 -14.59 2.03
C ILE A 487 -11.42 -13.58 2.94
N VAL A 488 -10.97 -14.05 4.12
CA VAL A 488 -10.54 -13.13 5.19
C VAL A 488 -9.24 -13.63 5.81
N ASN A 489 -8.31 -12.69 6.00
CA ASN A 489 -7.04 -12.89 6.68
C ASN A 489 -6.17 -13.99 6.06
N ASN A 490 -6.02 -13.99 4.74
CA ASN A 490 -5.16 -14.94 4.05
C ASN A 490 -3.92 -14.25 3.46
N PHE A 491 -2.80 -14.98 3.38
CA PHE A 491 -1.73 -14.66 2.45
C PHE A 491 -1.99 -15.39 1.15
N LEU A 492 -2.13 -14.64 0.08
CA LEU A 492 -2.52 -15.18 -1.23
C LEU A 492 -1.45 -14.85 -2.26
N GLU A 493 -0.81 -15.87 -2.80
CA GLU A 493 0.23 -15.73 -3.80
C GLU A 493 -0.15 -16.49 -5.07
N SER A 494 -0.07 -15.82 -6.21
CA SER A 494 -0.27 -16.41 -7.52
C SER A 494 0.38 -15.56 -8.60
N SER A 495 0.88 -16.17 -9.67
CA SER A 495 1.42 -15.41 -10.80
C SER A 495 0.33 -14.78 -11.67
N GLY A 496 -0.79 -15.47 -11.85
CA GLY A 496 -1.98 -14.93 -12.48
C GLY A 496 -2.69 -13.95 -11.55
N GLU A 497 -3.97 -14.11 -11.33
CA GLU A 497 -4.72 -13.34 -10.33
C GLU A 497 -4.68 -14.04 -8.96
N ASN A 498 -4.46 -13.29 -7.89
CA ASN A 498 -4.54 -13.92 -6.56
C ASN A 498 -5.98 -14.32 -6.25
N ILE A 499 -6.94 -13.47 -6.62
CA ILE A 499 -8.38 -13.80 -6.60
C ILE A 499 -9.00 -13.37 -7.94
N LEU A 500 -9.73 -14.30 -8.56
CA LEU A 500 -10.54 -14.04 -9.77
C LEU A 500 -11.96 -14.57 -9.61
N PHE A 501 -12.94 -13.70 -9.85
CA PHE A 501 -14.33 -14.12 -10.03
C PHE A 501 -14.77 -13.90 -11.49
N GLY A 502 -15.10 -14.98 -12.19
CA GLY A 502 -15.49 -14.99 -13.59
C GLY A 502 -14.44 -15.63 -14.51
N GLY A 503 -14.36 -15.16 -15.73
CA GLY A 503 -13.37 -15.62 -16.71
C GLY A 503 -13.73 -16.87 -17.48
N ALA A 504 -14.86 -17.51 -17.22
CA ALA A 504 -15.37 -18.66 -17.96
C ALA A 504 -16.89 -18.60 -18.06
N GLU A 505 -17.48 -19.52 -18.81
CA GLU A 505 -18.92 -19.65 -18.97
C GLU A 505 -19.68 -19.61 -17.64
N ALA A 506 -20.74 -18.80 -17.54
CA ALA A 506 -21.57 -18.69 -16.35
C ALA A 506 -22.98 -18.25 -16.69
N THR A 507 -23.97 -18.81 -16.01
CA THR A 507 -25.38 -18.42 -16.06
C THR A 507 -25.84 -17.72 -14.79
N PHE A 508 -24.99 -17.67 -13.77
CA PHE A 508 -25.19 -16.95 -12.50
C PHE A 508 -24.00 -16.05 -12.20
N ALA A 509 -24.26 -14.95 -11.51
CA ALA A 509 -23.23 -14.10 -10.92
C ALA A 509 -23.13 -14.42 -9.42
N PRO A 510 -21.93 -14.69 -8.89
CA PRO A 510 -21.75 -14.80 -7.45
C PRO A 510 -22.08 -13.49 -6.77
N SER A 511 -22.66 -13.56 -5.59
CA SER A 511 -23.08 -12.38 -4.85
C SER A 511 -22.72 -12.48 -3.37
N ASP A 512 -22.66 -11.32 -2.72
CA ASP A 512 -22.37 -11.19 -1.31
C ASP A 512 -20.99 -11.74 -0.96
N ILE A 513 -19.97 -11.08 -1.53
CA ILE A 513 -18.55 -11.50 -1.42
C ILE A 513 -17.83 -10.57 -0.47
N GLU A 514 -17.23 -11.13 0.55
CA GLU A 514 -16.40 -10.45 1.54
C GLU A 514 -14.93 -10.82 1.30
N VAL A 515 -14.07 -9.83 1.02
CA VAL A 515 -12.62 -9.98 0.84
C VAL A 515 -11.94 -8.99 1.77
N ARG A 516 -11.44 -9.45 2.92
CA ARG A 516 -10.87 -8.55 3.93
C ARG A 516 -9.60 -9.07 4.55
N HIS A 517 -8.72 -8.14 4.97
CA HIS A 517 -7.47 -8.45 5.68
C HIS A 517 -6.55 -9.44 4.95
N ASN A 518 -6.67 -9.56 3.63
CA ASN A 518 -5.78 -10.43 2.88
C ASN A 518 -4.51 -9.70 2.45
N HIS A 519 -3.41 -10.42 2.39
CA HIS A 519 -2.19 -9.99 1.74
C HIS A 519 -2.07 -10.68 0.38
N MET A 520 -2.32 -9.95 -0.69
CA MET A 520 -2.16 -10.42 -2.07
C MET A 520 -0.77 -10.04 -2.56
N PHE A 521 0.01 -11.03 -2.92
CA PHE A 521 1.44 -10.84 -3.14
C PHE A 521 1.92 -11.60 -4.39
N LYS A 522 2.93 -11.05 -5.10
CA LYS A 522 3.69 -11.77 -6.13
C LYS A 522 5.18 -11.60 -5.85
N PRO A 523 5.96 -12.69 -5.69
CA PRO A 523 7.40 -12.58 -5.44
C PRO A 523 8.13 -11.91 -6.60
N LEU A 524 8.88 -10.85 -6.35
CA LEU A 524 9.66 -10.17 -7.40
C LEU A 524 10.72 -11.08 -8.03
N ILE A 525 11.11 -12.17 -7.36
CA ILE A 525 11.99 -13.19 -7.97
C ILE A 525 11.34 -13.90 -9.19
N TRP A 526 10.03 -13.76 -9.39
CA TRP A 526 9.35 -14.27 -10.60
C TRP A 526 9.43 -13.31 -11.79
N MET A 527 9.88 -12.08 -11.56
CA MET A 527 10.05 -11.09 -12.60
C MET A 527 11.41 -11.30 -13.28
N LYS A 528 11.40 -11.58 -14.58
CA LYS A 528 12.63 -11.80 -15.36
C LYS A 528 13.58 -10.60 -15.26
N GLY A 529 14.83 -10.88 -14.94
CA GLY A 529 15.86 -9.87 -14.75
C GLY A 529 16.09 -9.45 -13.30
N GLN A 530 15.27 -9.88 -12.37
CA GLN A 530 15.49 -9.68 -10.94
C GLN A 530 16.54 -10.66 -10.38
N PRO A 531 17.32 -10.25 -9.37
CA PRO A 531 18.24 -11.15 -8.69
C PRO A 531 17.50 -12.36 -8.10
N GLY A 532 18.06 -13.56 -8.32
CA GLY A 532 17.43 -14.80 -7.86
C GLY A 532 16.20 -15.22 -8.67
N PHE A 533 16.07 -14.78 -9.91
CA PHE A 533 14.95 -15.12 -10.79
C PHE A 533 14.62 -16.61 -10.77
N VAL A 534 13.35 -16.89 -10.56
CA VAL A 534 12.74 -18.23 -10.59
C VAL A 534 11.65 -18.25 -11.66
N GLY A 535 11.79 -19.13 -12.64
CA GLY A 535 10.80 -19.43 -13.66
C GLY A 535 10.38 -20.89 -13.63
N GLY A 536 9.61 -21.30 -14.62
CA GLY A 536 9.18 -22.69 -14.78
C GLY A 536 10.33 -23.68 -15.01
N PRO A 537 10.03 -24.97 -15.19
CA PRO A 537 11.07 -26.02 -15.31
C PRO A 537 12.09 -25.79 -16.43
N THR A 538 11.72 -25.07 -17.47
CA THR A 538 12.57 -24.67 -18.60
C THR A 538 13.23 -23.29 -18.44
N GLY A 539 12.99 -22.60 -17.30
CA GLY A 539 13.48 -21.25 -17.03
C GLY A 539 12.63 -20.15 -17.68
N ASP A 540 11.49 -20.50 -18.26
CA ASP A 540 10.56 -19.52 -18.81
C ASP A 540 9.88 -18.72 -17.70
N PRO A 541 9.66 -17.38 -17.88
CA PRO A 541 8.96 -16.59 -16.88
C PRO A 541 7.50 -17.04 -16.73
N PHE A 542 6.98 -16.91 -15.52
CA PHE A 542 5.58 -17.16 -15.26
C PHE A 542 4.69 -16.09 -15.92
N ILE A 543 3.50 -16.48 -16.31
CA ILE A 543 2.45 -15.56 -16.75
C ILE A 543 2.02 -14.72 -15.55
N VAL A 544 2.16 -13.41 -15.66
CA VAL A 544 1.74 -12.48 -14.61
C VAL A 544 0.53 -11.69 -15.06
N LYS A 545 -0.45 -11.59 -14.14
CA LYS A 545 -1.66 -10.81 -14.33
C LYS A 545 -1.92 -9.94 -13.09
N ASN A 546 -3.17 -9.55 -12.86
CA ASN A 546 -3.55 -8.62 -11.81
C ASN A 546 -3.52 -9.28 -10.42
N LEU A 547 -3.59 -8.49 -9.35
CA LEU A 547 -3.70 -9.04 -7.99
C LEU A 547 -5.15 -9.43 -7.67
N PHE A 548 -6.09 -8.58 -8.03
CA PHE A 548 -7.53 -8.85 -7.85
C PHE A 548 -8.31 -8.51 -9.11
N GLU A 549 -9.16 -9.45 -9.55
CA GLU A 549 -9.96 -9.22 -10.76
C GLU A 549 -11.39 -9.73 -10.61
N LEU A 550 -12.36 -8.89 -11.00
CA LEU A 550 -13.77 -9.26 -11.12
C LEU A 550 -14.20 -9.18 -12.59
N LYS A 551 -14.69 -10.29 -13.10
CA LYS A 551 -15.34 -10.42 -14.42
C LYS A 551 -16.83 -10.78 -14.30
N ASN A 552 -17.21 -11.36 -13.16
CA ASN A 552 -18.58 -11.76 -12.86
C ASN A 552 -18.78 -11.80 -11.35
N ALA A 553 -19.37 -10.75 -10.77
CA ALA A 553 -19.65 -10.65 -9.33
C ALA A 553 -20.58 -9.48 -9.03
N GLN A 554 -21.30 -9.56 -7.91
CA GLN A 554 -22.11 -8.45 -7.40
C GLN A 554 -22.11 -8.38 -5.87
N ARG A 555 -22.26 -7.18 -5.34
CA ARG A 555 -22.20 -6.87 -3.90
C ARG A 555 -20.92 -7.42 -3.26
N VAL A 556 -19.81 -6.80 -3.63
CA VAL A 556 -18.47 -7.18 -3.18
C VAL A 556 -17.94 -6.13 -2.21
N LEU A 557 -17.57 -6.54 -1.02
CA LEU A 557 -16.85 -5.73 -0.05
C LEU A 557 -15.37 -6.15 -0.03
N PHE A 558 -14.51 -5.26 -0.51
CA PHE A 558 -13.06 -5.39 -0.47
C PHE A 558 -12.50 -4.36 0.52
N GLU A 559 -12.08 -4.80 1.71
CA GLU A 559 -11.73 -3.90 2.80
C GLU A 559 -10.46 -4.36 3.53
N GLY A 560 -9.55 -3.42 3.79
CA GLY A 560 -8.39 -3.69 4.63
C GLY A 560 -7.41 -4.71 4.03
N ASN A 561 -7.28 -4.75 2.71
CA ASN A 561 -6.35 -5.66 2.04
C ASN A 561 -5.04 -4.96 1.69
N ILE A 562 -3.96 -5.73 1.65
CA ILE A 562 -2.65 -5.34 1.15
C ILE A 562 -2.43 -6.01 -0.19
N MET A 563 -2.11 -5.23 -1.22
CA MET A 563 -1.81 -5.71 -2.57
C MET A 563 -0.42 -5.27 -2.99
N GLU A 564 0.49 -6.22 -3.22
CA GLU A 564 1.88 -5.93 -3.53
C GLU A 564 2.40 -6.70 -4.74
N ASN A 565 3.16 -5.98 -5.55
CA ASN A 565 3.91 -6.49 -6.69
C ASN A 565 3.02 -6.96 -7.85
N SER A 566 2.85 -6.11 -8.85
CA SER A 566 2.24 -6.50 -10.12
C SER A 566 2.99 -5.82 -11.26
N TRP A 567 3.35 -6.61 -12.28
CA TRP A 567 4.08 -6.09 -13.43
C TRP A 567 3.48 -6.53 -14.75
N GLY A 568 3.75 -5.74 -15.80
CA GLY A 568 3.30 -6.05 -17.15
C GLY A 568 4.11 -7.19 -17.76
N GLY A 569 3.44 -8.00 -18.51
CA GLY A 569 4.00 -9.10 -19.26
C GLY A 569 2.91 -9.89 -19.98
N PHE A 570 3.29 -10.63 -20.99
CA PHE A 570 2.34 -11.40 -21.79
C PHE A 570 1.17 -10.53 -22.32
N SER A 571 -0.04 -10.73 -21.84
CA SER A 571 -1.23 -10.02 -22.27
C SER A 571 -1.71 -8.94 -21.27
N GLN A 572 -0.99 -8.71 -20.19
CA GLN A 572 -1.42 -7.84 -19.07
C GLN A 572 -0.46 -6.67 -18.86
N HIS A 573 -0.97 -5.63 -18.20
CA HIS A 573 -0.29 -4.36 -18.01
C HIS A 573 0.13 -4.09 -16.56
N GLY A 574 0.05 -5.09 -15.68
CA GLY A 574 0.50 -4.98 -14.29
C GLY A 574 -0.39 -4.11 -13.41
N TYR A 575 -1.71 -4.12 -13.63
CA TYR A 575 -2.67 -3.50 -12.73
C TYR A 575 -2.71 -4.23 -11.39
N GLY A 576 -2.87 -3.49 -10.31
CA GLY A 576 -3.20 -4.07 -9.03
C GLY A 576 -4.62 -4.65 -9.03
N LEU A 577 -5.57 -3.88 -9.55
CA LEU A 577 -7.00 -4.20 -9.47
C LEU A 577 -7.69 -3.99 -10.82
N VAL A 578 -8.54 -4.97 -11.21
CA VAL A 578 -9.30 -4.93 -12.47
C VAL A 578 -10.78 -5.28 -12.22
N LEU A 579 -11.66 -4.37 -12.59
CA LEU A 579 -13.11 -4.52 -12.55
C LEU A 579 -13.65 -4.45 -13.98
N THR A 580 -13.84 -5.62 -14.60
CA THR A 580 -14.21 -5.66 -16.01
C THR A 580 -15.23 -6.79 -16.23
N PRO A 581 -16.54 -6.49 -16.24
CA PRO A 581 -17.53 -7.49 -16.64
C PRO A 581 -17.21 -7.94 -18.06
N LYS A 582 -16.77 -9.18 -18.17
CA LYS A 582 -16.31 -9.71 -19.44
C LYS A 582 -16.78 -11.13 -19.63
N ASN A 583 -17.54 -11.32 -20.72
CA ASN A 583 -17.81 -12.66 -21.19
C ASN A 583 -16.57 -13.22 -21.86
N GLN A 584 -16.11 -14.36 -21.43
CA GLN A 584 -15.04 -15.10 -22.07
C GLN A 584 -15.62 -16.27 -22.84
N ALA A 585 -15.35 -16.25 -24.14
CA ALA A 585 -15.69 -17.33 -25.02
C ALA A 585 -14.51 -18.27 -25.18
N ASP A 586 -14.80 -19.54 -25.32
CA ASP A 586 -13.88 -20.47 -25.94
C ASP A 586 -13.59 -20.01 -27.40
N TRP A 587 -12.37 -20.22 -27.87
CA TRP A 587 -11.90 -19.82 -29.22
C TRP A 587 -12.83 -20.26 -30.36
N ASN A 588 -13.57 -21.35 -30.16
CA ASN A 588 -14.49 -21.94 -31.13
C ASN A 588 -15.97 -21.58 -30.89
N SER A 589 -16.26 -20.79 -29.83
CA SER A 589 -17.66 -20.46 -29.52
C SER A 589 -18.10 -19.21 -30.26
N THR A 590 -19.25 -19.26 -30.90
CA THR A 590 -19.94 -18.12 -31.52
C THR A 590 -21.03 -17.55 -30.62
N GLY A 591 -21.33 -18.20 -29.51
CA GLY A 591 -22.37 -17.81 -28.56
C GLY A 591 -21.86 -16.85 -27.45
N ASN A 592 -22.81 -16.20 -26.80
CA ASN A 592 -22.52 -15.47 -25.56
C ASN A 592 -22.46 -16.47 -24.39
N LEU A 593 -21.24 -16.83 -23.96
CA LEU A 593 -21.02 -17.82 -22.90
C LEU A 593 -21.32 -17.30 -21.51
N CYS A 594 -21.53 -15.99 -21.36
CA CYS A 594 -21.85 -15.41 -20.07
C CYS A 594 -22.89 -14.27 -20.21
N PRO A 595 -24.14 -14.60 -20.59
CA PRO A 595 -25.20 -13.60 -20.75
C PRO A 595 -25.54 -12.89 -19.44
N MET A 596 -25.10 -13.43 -18.31
CA MET A 596 -25.31 -12.90 -16.96
C MET A 596 -24.06 -12.27 -16.35
N CYS A 597 -22.94 -12.21 -17.08
CA CYS A 597 -21.73 -11.56 -16.54
C CYS A 597 -22.00 -10.09 -16.21
N LEU A 598 -21.79 -9.76 -14.96
CA LEU A 598 -21.90 -8.40 -14.45
C LEU A 598 -20.85 -8.16 -13.35
N VAL A 599 -20.43 -6.92 -13.21
CA VAL A 599 -19.67 -6.46 -12.05
C VAL A 599 -20.37 -5.23 -11.53
N THR A 600 -21.10 -5.39 -10.43
CA THR A 600 -21.89 -4.32 -9.85
C THR A 600 -21.79 -4.30 -8.33
N ASP A 601 -21.98 -3.12 -7.76
CA ASP A 601 -22.02 -2.97 -6.29
C ASP A 601 -20.72 -3.43 -5.66
N VAL A 602 -19.62 -2.79 -6.05
CA VAL A 602 -18.28 -3.11 -5.55
C VAL A 602 -17.78 -1.97 -4.69
N THR A 603 -17.53 -2.24 -3.42
CA THR A 603 -16.87 -1.34 -2.48
C THR A 603 -15.44 -1.76 -2.26
N ILE A 604 -14.49 -0.85 -2.49
CA ILE A 604 -13.06 -1.03 -2.22
C ILE A 604 -12.62 0.09 -1.30
N ARG A 605 -12.15 -0.26 -0.10
CA ARG A 605 -11.80 0.75 0.89
C ARG A 605 -10.73 0.28 1.88
N TYR A 606 -10.09 1.25 2.51
CA TYR A 606 -9.09 1.05 3.58
C TYR A 606 -7.99 0.05 3.20
N SER A 607 -7.55 0.09 1.97
CA SER A 607 -6.62 -0.89 1.40
C SER A 607 -5.39 -0.20 0.81
N THR A 608 -4.30 -0.94 0.66
CA THR A 608 -3.07 -0.46 0.05
C THR A 608 -2.72 -1.24 -1.21
N ILE A 609 -2.24 -0.53 -2.23
CA ILE A 609 -1.69 -1.11 -3.46
C ILE A 609 -0.29 -0.53 -3.64
N SER A 610 0.72 -1.37 -3.76
CA SER A 610 2.09 -0.91 -3.93
C SER A 610 2.91 -1.79 -4.88
N HIS A 611 4.02 -1.22 -5.39
CA HIS A 611 4.93 -1.94 -6.28
C HIS A 611 4.23 -2.46 -7.54
N VAL A 612 3.49 -1.60 -8.25
CA VAL A 612 2.66 -1.97 -9.40
C VAL A 612 3.01 -1.17 -10.65
N ALA A 613 2.80 -1.77 -11.81
CA ALA A 613 2.92 -1.04 -13.07
C ALA A 613 1.72 -0.11 -13.32
N ALA A 614 0.56 -0.40 -12.72
CA ALA A 614 -0.63 0.44 -12.75
C ALA A 614 -1.55 0.12 -11.57
N GLY A 615 -2.32 1.10 -11.10
CA GLY A 615 -3.24 0.94 -9.97
C GLY A 615 -4.52 0.20 -10.37
N LEU A 616 -5.48 0.89 -10.96
CA LEU A 616 -6.84 0.41 -11.18
C LEU A 616 -7.22 0.38 -12.67
N ALA A 617 -8.02 -0.62 -13.07
CA ALA A 617 -8.75 -0.61 -14.33
C ALA A 617 -10.23 -0.94 -14.12
N ILE A 618 -11.11 -0.06 -14.55
CA ILE A 618 -12.57 -0.24 -14.52
C ILE A 618 -13.09 -0.09 -15.93
N ALA A 619 -13.67 -1.15 -16.49
CA ALA A 619 -14.05 -1.09 -17.89
C ALA A 619 -15.25 -1.98 -18.23
N ASN A 620 -16.16 -1.45 -19.03
CA ASN A 620 -17.18 -2.25 -19.72
C ASN A 620 -16.71 -2.53 -21.15
N ILE A 621 -16.35 -3.77 -21.44
CA ILE A 621 -15.78 -4.17 -22.74
C ILE A 621 -16.43 -5.42 -23.29
N LEU A 622 -16.41 -5.53 -24.62
CA LEU A 622 -16.79 -6.78 -25.30
C LEU A 622 -15.75 -7.88 -25.05
N SER A 623 -16.21 -9.10 -24.99
CA SER A 623 -15.34 -10.27 -25.09
C SER A 623 -14.71 -10.39 -26.49
N SER A 624 -13.71 -11.25 -26.64
CA SER A 624 -13.01 -11.46 -27.92
C SER A 624 -13.89 -11.98 -29.04
N ASN A 625 -15.01 -12.63 -28.73
CA ASN A 625 -16.01 -13.10 -29.70
C ASN A 625 -17.17 -12.10 -29.92
N GLY A 626 -17.09 -10.89 -29.37
CA GLY A 626 -18.12 -9.87 -29.49
C GLY A 626 -19.30 -9.99 -28.53
N GLY A 627 -19.29 -10.95 -27.61
CA GLY A 627 -20.33 -11.06 -26.58
C GLY A 627 -20.30 -9.89 -25.60
N ALA A 628 -21.44 -9.24 -25.36
CA ALA A 628 -21.56 -8.15 -24.41
C ALA A 628 -21.83 -8.68 -22.98
N PRO A 629 -21.24 -8.08 -21.94
CA PRO A 629 -21.65 -8.35 -20.56
C PRO A 629 -23.05 -7.80 -20.31
N ARG A 630 -23.65 -8.24 -19.20
CA ARG A 630 -24.97 -7.76 -18.79
C ARG A 630 -24.90 -6.36 -18.20
N ASP A 631 -23.93 -6.09 -17.32
CA ASP A 631 -23.83 -4.82 -16.61
C ASP A 631 -22.45 -4.58 -15.98
N GLY A 632 -22.09 -3.31 -15.78
CA GLY A 632 -20.90 -2.88 -15.03
C GLY A 632 -21.14 -1.47 -14.49
N GLN A 633 -21.50 -1.37 -13.21
CA GLN A 633 -21.83 -0.11 -12.57
C GLN A 633 -21.81 -0.17 -11.04
N ARG A 634 -21.94 0.99 -10.40
CA ARG A 634 -21.99 1.19 -8.95
C ARG A 634 -20.72 0.69 -8.27
N TYR A 635 -19.63 1.43 -8.51
CA TYR A 635 -18.34 1.21 -7.87
C TYR A 635 -18.08 2.30 -6.84
N SER A 636 -17.70 1.94 -5.63
CA SER A 636 -17.26 2.84 -4.57
C SER A 636 -15.82 2.49 -4.20
N ILE A 637 -14.90 3.40 -4.49
CA ILE A 637 -13.47 3.21 -4.23
C ILE A 637 -13.01 4.39 -3.39
N HIS A 638 -12.68 4.17 -2.13
CA HIS A 638 -12.30 5.26 -1.26
C HIS A 638 -11.33 4.84 -0.16
N ASP A 639 -10.66 5.82 0.41
CA ASP A 639 -9.67 5.62 1.46
C ASP A 639 -8.66 4.51 1.12
N ILE A 640 -8.02 4.65 -0.03
CA ILE A 640 -6.95 3.76 -0.47
C ILE A 640 -5.66 4.52 -0.75
N THR A 641 -4.53 3.88 -0.50
CA THR A 641 -3.23 4.36 -0.97
C THR A 641 -2.73 3.52 -2.13
N VAL A 642 -2.21 4.17 -3.17
CA VAL A 642 -1.58 3.50 -4.32
C VAL A 642 -0.22 4.13 -4.54
N ASP A 643 0.82 3.47 -4.09
CA ASP A 643 2.18 3.98 -4.15
C ASP A 643 3.14 3.07 -4.92
N ASP A 644 4.38 3.53 -5.14
CA ASP A 644 5.37 2.88 -6.03
C ASP A 644 4.75 2.38 -7.34
N ILE A 645 3.92 3.24 -7.95
CA ILE A 645 3.44 3.00 -9.32
C ILE A 645 4.60 3.35 -10.25
N ASP A 646 5.21 2.35 -10.88
CA ASP A 646 6.35 2.60 -11.78
C ASP A 646 6.26 1.75 -13.05
N GLY A 647 5.85 2.41 -14.15
CA GLY A 647 5.73 1.76 -15.45
C GLY A 647 7.05 1.28 -16.04
N ALA A 648 8.15 1.94 -15.72
CA ALA A 648 9.48 1.54 -16.20
C ALA A 648 10.02 0.34 -15.41
N LYS A 649 9.91 0.39 -14.08
CA LYS A 649 10.36 -0.66 -13.17
C LYS A 649 9.53 -1.94 -13.32
N TYR A 650 8.21 -1.78 -13.46
CA TYR A 650 7.25 -2.89 -13.49
C TYR A 650 6.66 -3.16 -14.89
N ASN A 651 7.29 -2.64 -15.94
CA ASN A 651 6.95 -2.90 -17.34
C ASN A 651 5.46 -2.67 -17.67
N GLY A 652 4.96 -1.44 -17.46
CA GLY A 652 3.58 -1.11 -17.76
C GLY A 652 3.32 0.39 -17.93
N PRO A 653 2.06 0.85 -17.83
CA PRO A 653 1.70 2.20 -18.25
C PRO A 653 2.03 3.31 -17.23
N GLY A 654 2.33 3.01 -15.97
CA GLY A 654 2.61 4.03 -14.95
C GLY A 654 1.41 4.91 -14.60
N ILE A 655 0.20 4.37 -14.59
CA ILE A 655 -1.05 5.11 -14.38
C ILE A 655 -1.72 4.71 -13.07
N PHE A 656 -2.44 5.67 -12.46
CA PHE A 656 -3.26 5.35 -11.29
C PHE A 656 -4.55 4.63 -11.69
N ALA A 657 -5.38 5.23 -12.52
CA ALA A 657 -6.67 4.63 -12.88
C ALA A 657 -6.96 4.72 -14.38
N MET A 658 -7.60 3.69 -14.92
CA MET A 658 -8.17 3.66 -16.26
C MET A 658 -9.67 3.41 -16.18
N LEU A 659 -10.47 4.31 -16.74
CA LEU A 659 -11.90 4.10 -16.98
C LEU A 659 -12.13 3.87 -18.46
N ALA A 660 -12.74 2.74 -18.87
CA ALA A 660 -12.90 2.43 -20.27
C ALA A 660 -14.28 1.87 -20.61
N MET A 661 -14.70 2.10 -21.85
CA MET A 661 -15.94 1.54 -22.41
C MET A 661 -15.76 1.28 -23.90
N THR A 662 -16.17 0.12 -24.39
CA THR A 662 -16.23 -0.20 -25.82
C THR A 662 -17.63 0.01 -26.38
N ALA A 663 -17.79 -0.14 -27.70
CA ALA A 663 -19.12 -0.11 -28.34
C ALA A 663 -19.97 -1.32 -27.93
N ASP A 664 -21.28 -1.16 -28.01
CA ASP A 664 -22.26 -2.24 -27.83
C ASP A 664 -22.21 -2.95 -26.46
N VAL A 665 -21.77 -2.24 -25.43
CA VAL A 665 -21.81 -2.69 -24.04
C VAL A 665 -22.69 -1.75 -23.19
N PRO A 666 -23.13 -2.16 -22.00
CA PRO A 666 -23.76 -1.27 -21.04
C PRO A 666 -22.86 -0.09 -20.70
N VAL A 667 -23.46 1.09 -20.55
CA VAL A 667 -22.72 2.31 -20.20
C VAL A 667 -22.08 2.16 -18.82
N LEU A 668 -20.78 2.44 -18.73
CA LEU A 668 -20.11 2.52 -17.44
C LEU A 668 -20.65 3.73 -16.66
N GLN A 669 -21.20 3.47 -15.48
CA GLN A 669 -21.86 4.52 -14.71
C GLN A 669 -21.76 4.32 -13.19
N ASN A 670 -21.99 5.42 -12.46
CA ASN A 670 -21.99 5.44 -11.00
C ASN A 670 -20.65 4.94 -10.43
N VAL A 671 -19.58 5.60 -10.83
CA VAL A 671 -18.22 5.33 -10.30
C VAL A 671 -17.84 6.45 -9.33
N LEU A 672 -17.57 6.11 -8.10
CA LEU A 672 -17.02 7.00 -7.08
C LEU A 672 -15.56 6.59 -6.80
N ILE A 673 -14.65 7.54 -6.92
CA ILE A 673 -13.27 7.47 -6.45
C ILE A 673 -13.09 8.65 -5.50
N ASP A 674 -12.86 8.40 -4.22
CA ASP A 674 -12.91 9.43 -3.19
C ASP A 674 -11.80 9.20 -2.15
N HIS A 675 -11.25 10.28 -1.59
CA HIS A 675 -10.19 10.17 -0.58
C HIS A 675 -9.08 9.16 -0.94
N VAL A 676 -8.47 9.33 -2.12
CA VAL A 676 -7.37 8.48 -2.58
C VAL A 676 -6.05 9.24 -2.53
N THR A 677 -4.99 8.55 -2.08
CA THR A 677 -3.60 9.03 -2.19
C THR A 677 -2.85 8.17 -3.20
N ALA A 678 -2.38 8.77 -4.32
CA ALA A 678 -1.73 8.03 -5.40
C ALA A 678 -0.56 8.79 -6.04
N PHE A 679 0.50 8.08 -6.43
CA PHE A 679 1.69 8.71 -7.01
C PHE A 679 2.07 8.12 -8.39
N PRO A 680 1.20 8.26 -9.42
CA PRO A 680 1.51 7.77 -10.76
C PRO A 680 2.57 8.66 -11.43
N PRO A 681 3.61 8.07 -12.06
CA PRO A 681 4.61 8.85 -12.78
C PRO A 681 4.13 9.31 -14.16
N HIS A 682 3.15 8.65 -14.74
CA HIS A 682 2.69 8.95 -16.11
C HIS A 682 1.31 9.60 -16.18
N THR A 683 0.26 9.01 -15.58
CA THR A 683 -1.11 9.51 -15.72
C THR A 683 -1.93 9.25 -14.45
N PHE A 684 -2.59 10.29 -13.95
CA PHE A 684 -3.56 10.13 -12.87
C PHE A 684 -4.81 9.38 -13.36
N LEU A 685 -5.43 9.87 -14.44
CA LEU A 685 -6.63 9.24 -15.00
C LEU A 685 -6.55 9.06 -16.53
N GLY A 686 -6.55 7.82 -16.97
CA GLY A 686 -6.78 7.45 -18.36
C GLY A 686 -8.26 7.20 -18.64
N VAL A 687 -8.76 7.63 -19.79
CA VAL A 687 -10.14 7.41 -20.21
C VAL A 687 -10.16 6.79 -21.60
N GLY A 688 -10.94 5.72 -21.76
CA GLY A 688 -11.17 5.07 -23.04
C GLY A 688 -12.66 4.92 -23.34
N ASN A 689 -13.17 5.66 -24.32
CA ASN A 689 -14.55 5.49 -24.79
C ASN A 689 -14.57 5.39 -26.31
N TYR A 690 -14.83 4.21 -26.80
CA TYR A 690 -14.85 3.88 -28.22
C TYR A 690 -16.26 3.89 -28.82
N THR A 691 -17.27 4.30 -28.02
CA THR A 691 -18.68 4.30 -28.44
C THR A 691 -19.10 5.67 -28.95
N SER A 692 -19.62 5.72 -30.18
CA SER A 692 -20.14 6.94 -30.77
C SER A 692 -21.41 7.43 -30.04
N GLY A 693 -21.43 8.69 -29.66
CA GLY A 693 -22.58 9.34 -29.04
C GLY A 693 -22.88 8.98 -27.59
N LEU A 694 -22.16 8.03 -26.98
CA LEU A 694 -22.31 7.66 -25.57
C LEU A 694 -21.16 8.19 -24.74
N GLN A 695 -21.46 8.61 -23.51
CA GLN A 695 -20.51 9.04 -22.50
C GLN A 695 -20.69 8.18 -21.25
N MET A 696 -19.64 8.00 -20.48
CA MET A 696 -19.75 7.42 -19.14
C MET A 696 -20.58 8.35 -18.25
N VAL A 697 -21.38 7.81 -17.35
CA VAL A 697 -22.40 8.57 -16.63
C VAL A 697 -22.13 8.58 -15.14
N ASN A 698 -22.23 9.77 -14.52
CA ASN A 698 -22.12 9.93 -13.08
C ASN A 698 -20.79 9.41 -12.54
N ILE A 699 -19.70 10.02 -12.98
CA ILE A 699 -18.32 9.69 -12.58
C ILE A 699 -17.85 10.73 -11.55
N SER A 700 -17.47 10.30 -10.37
CA SER A 700 -17.01 11.17 -9.28
C SER A 700 -15.58 10.83 -8.89
N LEU A 701 -14.70 11.84 -8.90
CA LEU A 701 -13.33 11.78 -8.41
C LEU A 701 -13.13 12.98 -7.50
N ASN A 702 -13.13 12.79 -6.19
CA ASN A 702 -13.13 13.89 -5.25
C ASN A 702 -12.09 13.67 -4.13
N ASN A 703 -11.79 14.72 -3.39
CA ASN A 703 -11.08 14.73 -2.11
C ASN A 703 -9.73 14.00 -2.11
N SER A 704 -9.10 13.83 -3.26
CA SER A 704 -7.92 12.98 -3.43
C SER A 704 -6.64 13.80 -3.55
N ILE A 705 -5.50 13.19 -3.19
CA ILE A 705 -4.17 13.74 -3.44
C ILE A 705 -3.45 12.83 -4.42
N SER A 706 -3.03 13.37 -5.55
CA SER A 706 -2.30 12.57 -6.54
C SER A 706 -1.16 13.33 -7.20
N ALA A 707 -0.11 12.60 -7.61
CA ALA A 707 0.84 13.12 -8.56
C ALA A 707 0.17 13.33 -9.93
N ALA A 708 0.54 14.39 -10.62
CA ALA A 708 0.01 14.70 -11.94
C ALA A 708 0.46 13.70 -13.01
N GLY A 709 1.71 13.23 -12.91
CA GLY A 709 2.37 12.50 -13.98
C GLY A 709 2.67 13.39 -15.20
N VAL A 710 3.01 12.76 -16.30
CA VAL A 710 3.33 13.46 -17.57
C VAL A 710 2.06 13.96 -18.26
N TYR A 711 1.01 13.15 -18.29
CA TYR A 711 -0.31 13.44 -18.84
C TYR A 711 -1.38 13.22 -17.77
N PRO A 712 -1.67 14.24 -16.94
CA PRO A 712 -2.53 14.05 -15.74
C PRO A 712 -3.87 13.38 -16.03
N VAL A 713 -4.54 13.82 -17.08
CA VAL A 713 -5.79 13.26 -17.58
C VAL A 713 -5.73 13.22 -19.09
N TRP A 714 -5.92 12.04 -19.68
CA TRP A 714 -5.93 11.91 -21.11
C TRP A 714 -6.92 10.84 -21.57
N SER A 715 -7.43 10.96 -22.79
CA SER A 715 -8.22 9.91 -23.43
C SER A 715 -7.40 9.15 -24.45
N THR A 716 -7.66 7.84 -24.54
CA THR A 716 -6.89 6.95 -25.45
C THR A 716 -7.20 7.16 -26.93
N GLY A 717 -8.11 8.08 -27.25
CA GLY A 717 -8.66 8.24 -28.58
C GLY A 717 -9.73 7.19 -28.88
N GLY A 718 -10.26 7.20 -30.06
CA GLY A 718 -11.35 6.34 -30.49
C GLY A 718 -12.36 7.18 -31.28
N ALA A 719 -13.44 6.56 -31.67
CA ALA A 719 -14.39 7.24 -32.52
C ALA A 719 -15.27 8.17 -31.67
N THR A 720 -15.15 9.43 -31.80
CA THR A 720 -16.17 10.43 -31.69
C THR A 720 -16.18 11.40 -30.51
N ASN A 721 -16.96 11.22 -29.43
CA ASN A 721 -17.12 12.24 -28.40
C ASN A 721 -15.99 12.22 -27.34
N CYS A 722 -15.37 11.06 -27.13
CA CYS A 722 -14.19 10.91 -26.29
C CYS A 722 -12.95 10.62 -27.17
N ALA A 723 -12.66 11.49 -28.12
CA ALA A 723 -11.49 11.41 -28.98
C ALA A 723 -10.19 11.61 -28.18
N TYR A 724 -9.04 11.51 -28.84
CA TYR A 724 -7.76 11.74 -28.17
C TYR A 724 -7.67 13.19 -27.65
N TYR A 725 -7.73 13.33 -26.33
CA TYR A 725 -7.55 14.57 -25.61
C TYR A 725 -6.54 14.40 -24.48
N ASP A 726 -5.73 15.42 -24.26
CA ASP A 726 -4.75 15.46 -23.18
C ASP A 726 -4.99 16.62 -22.18
N LYS A 727 -6.12 17.32 -22.30
CA LYS A 727 -6.50 18.44 -21.42
C LYS A 727 -7.62 18.00 -20.48
N PRO A 728 -7.43 18.08 -19.14
CA PRO A 728 -8.38 17.54 -18.17
C PRO A 728 -9.83 17.95 -18.40
N LEU A 729 -10.11 19.26 -18.44
CA LEU A 729 -11.49 19.76 -18.59
C LEU A 729 -12.13 19.37 -19.92
N ILE A 730 -11.35 19.34 -21.01
CA ILE A 730 -11.82 18.91 -22.32
C ILE A 730 -12.14 17.42 -22.29
N THR A 731 -11.26 16.61 -21.70
CA THR A 731 -11.45 15.17 -21.58
C THR A 731 -12.70 14.87 -20.75
N PHE A 732 -12.86 15.49 -19.59
CA PHE A 732 -14.04 15.29 -18.74
C PHE A 732 -15.33 15.63 -19.46
N ASN A 733 -15.41 16.79 -20.11
CA ASN A 733 -16.61 17.22 -20.83
C ASN A 733 -16.94 16.35 -22.06
N ALA A 734 -15.91 15.80 -22.71
CA ALA A 734 -16.09 14.94 -23.87
C ALA A 734 -16.45 13.49 -23.51
N CYS A 735 -15.87 12.97 -22.43
CA CYS A 735 -15.96 11.55 -22.09
C CYS A 735 -17.05 11.23 -21.07
N PHE A 736 -17.46 12.20 -20.25
CA PHE A 736 -18.40 11.98 -19.16
C PHE A 736 -19.68 12.81 -19.34
N ASN A 737 -20.80 12.16 -19.08
CA ASN A 737 -22.09 12.80 -18.89
C ASN A 737 -22.40 12.82 -17.37
N ARG A 738 -22.41 14.00 -16.79
CA ARG A 738 -22.40 14.26 -15.35
C ARG A 738 -21.17 13.67 -14.67
N TYR A 739 -20.32 14.54 -14.19
CA TYR A 739 -19.18 14.16 -13.38
C TYR A 739 -18.98 15.14 -12.22
N SER A 740 -18.29 14.68 -11.19
CA SER A 740 -17.74 15.49 -10.11
C SER A 740 -16.22 15.32 -10.09
N PHE A 741 -15.51 16.44 -10.06
CA PHE A 741 -14.06 16.46 -9.81
C PHE A 741 -13.78 17.63 -8.88
N ALA A 742 -13.89 17.40 -7.59
CA ALA A 742 -13.88 18.45 -6.58
C ALA A 742 -12.84 18.17 -5.49
N HIS A 743 -12.20 19.27 -5.04
CA HIS A 743 -11.26 19.23 -3.93
C HIS A 743 -10.13 18.19 -4.08
N ASN A 744 -9.61 18.04 -5.29
CA ASN A 744 -8.44 17.20 -5.54
C ASN A 744 -7.15 18.03 -5.52
N ALA A 745 -6.08 17.52 -4.92
CA ALA A 745 -4.75 18.12 -4.97
C ALA A 745 -3.86 17.37 -5.98
N ILE A 746 -3.49 18.04 -7.06
CA ILE A 746 -2.72 17.48 -8.18
C ILE A 746 -1.27 17.98 -8.08
N ILE A 747 -0.41 17.17 -7.50
CA ILE A 747 0.99 17.49 -7.21
C ILE A 747 1.82 17.58 -8.49
N GLY A 748 2.56 18.67 -8.65
CA GLY A 748 3.54 18.81 -9.72
C GLY A 748 2.93 18.98 -11.12
N SER A 749 1.69 19.48 -11.22
CA SER A 749 1.08 19.80 -12.51
C SER A 749 1.95 20.77 -13.30
N SER A 750 2.31 20.39 -14.52
CA SER A 750 3.20 21.18 -15.36
C SER A 750 2.50 22.42 -15.95
N SER A 751 3.30 23.36 -16.46
CA SER A 751 2.79 24.56 -17.14
C SER A 751 1.92 24.25 -18.38
N ASN A 752 1.99 23.02 -18.92
CA ASN A 752 1.14 22.57 -20.02
C ASN A 752 -0.32 22.32 -19.55
N TYR A 753 -0.51 22.19 -18.23
CA TYR A 753 -1.80 21.92 -17.59
C TYR A 753 -2.11 22.98 -16.51
N PRO A 754 -2.21 24.26 -16.89
CA PRO A 754 -2.49 25.34 -15.94
C PRO A 754 -3.87 25.17 -15.29
N PRO A 755 -4.12 25.82 -14.15
CA PRO A 755 -5.41 25.71 -13.42
C PRO A 755 -6.65 25.95 -14.27
N SER A 756 -6.56 26.76 -15.32
CA SER A 756 -7.68 27.03 -16.24
C SER A 756 -8.13 25.84 -17.09
N LEU A 757 -7.30 24.79 -17.16
CA LEU A 757 -7.62 23.54 -17.87
C LEU A 757 -8.21 22.46 -16.94
N TRP A 758 -8.50 22.79 -15.69
CA TRP A 758 -9.04 21.88 -14.70
C TRP A 758 -10.43 22.33 -14.22
N PRO A 759 -11.24 21.42 -13.70
CA PRO A 759 -12.46 21.80 -12.99
C PRO A 759 -12.17 22.73 -11.81
N PRO A 760 -13.14 23.60 -11.43
CA PRO A 760 -13.00 24.44 -10.25
C PRO A 760 -12.72 23.63 -8.99
N SER A 761 -12.15 24.27 -7.97
CA SER A 761 -11.81 23.64 -6.67
C SER A 761 -10.71 22.57 -6.74
N THR A 762 -9.88 22.59 -7.79
CA THR A 762 -8.66 21.77 -7.86
C THR A 762 -7.48 22.53 -7.26
N PHE A 763 -6.69 21.87 -6.42
CA PHE A 763 -5.47 22.40 -5.82
C PHE A 763 -4.23 21.94 -6.59
N PHE A 764 -3.19 22.79 -6.65
CA PHE A 764 -1.98 22.52 -7.44
C PHE A 764 -0.71 22.69 -6.57
N PRO A 765 -0.43 21.78 -5.64
CA PRO A 765 0.85 21.80 -4.94
C PRO A 765 2.00 21.63 -5.95
N PRO A 766 3.03 22.50 -5.94
CA PRO A 766 4.11 22.44 -6.92
C PRO A 766 4.96 21.18 -6.81
N ASN A 767 4.97 20.55 -5.66
CA ASN A 767 5.70 19.31 -5.38
C ASN A 767 5.11 18.62 -4.14
N ALA A 768 5.58 17.42 -3.82
CA ALA A 768 5.10 16.66 -2.67
C ALA A 768 5.39 17.36 -1.32
N SER A 769 6.47 18.13 -1.21
CA SER A 769 6.76 18.88 0.02
C SER A 769 5.70 19.93 0.33
N ALA A 770 5.02 20.48 -0.70
CA ALA A 770 3.92 21.43 -0.51
C ALA A 770 2.63 20.75 -0.02
N ALA A 771 2.48 19.45 -0.20
CA ALA A 771 1.39 18.68 0.39
C ALA A 771 1.58 18.46 1.89
N GLN A 772 2.83 18.53 2.36
CA GLN A 772 3.21 18.37 3.76
C GLN A 772 2.78 17.02 4.36
N PHE A 773 3.13 15.95 3.67
CA PHE A 773 3.06 14.61 4.26
C PHE A 773 4.06 14.48 5.42
N VAL A 774 3.74 13.64 6.40
CA VAL A 774 4.66 13.29 7.50
C VAL A 774 5.97 12.71 6.95
N ASP A 775 5.88 11.79 6.01
CA ASP A 775 7.04 11.24 5.28
C ASP A 775 6.61 10.78 3.88
N TYR A 776 7.02 11.51 2.86
CA TYR A 776 6.62 11.19 1.48
C TYR A 776 7.38 10.00 0.87
N LYS A 777 8.63 9.76 1.26
CA LYS A 777 9.54 8.72 0.72
C LYS A 777 9.49 8.53 -0.80
N ASN A 778 9.32 9.61 -1.54
CA ASN A 778 9.16 9.60 -3.00
C ASN A 778 7.97 8.75 -3.50
N GLY A 779 6.90 8.62 -2.71
CA GLY A 779 5.72 7.84 -3.05
C GLY A 779 5.95 6.33 -3.00
N ASN A 780 6.82 5.87 -2.10
CA ASN A 780 7.15 4.46 -1.93
C ASN A 780 7.28 4.11 -0.43
N GLY A 781 6.23 3.57 0.14
CA GLY A 781 6.16 3.16 1.54
C GLY A 781 6.31 4.31 2.53
N GLY A 782 5.77 5.49 2.20
CA GLY A 782 5.76 6.67 3.04
C GLY A 782 4.69 6.67 4.12
N ASP A 783 4.81 7.64 5.02
CA ASP A 783 3.72 8.01 5.92
C ASP A 783 2.95 9.18 5.29
N TYR A 784 1.80 8.86 4.73
CA TYR A 784 1.01 9.83 3.96
C TYR A 784 0.00 10.62 4.81
N HIS A 785 0.10 10.59 6.13
CA HIS A 785 -0.61 11.55 6.98
C HIS A 785 -0.19 12.98 6.63
N LEU A 786 -1.16 13.88 6.65
CA LEU A 786 -0.86 15.31 6.50
C LEU A 786 -0.39 15.91 7.82
N LEU A 787 0.70 16.68 7.77
CA LEU A 787 1.14 17.48 8.92
C LEU A 787 0.02 18.46 9.36
N PRO A 788 -0.04 18.84 10.65
CA PRO A 788 -1.05 19.79 11.13
C PRO A 788 -1.05 21.15 10.40
N SER A 789 0.07 21.52 9.81
CA SER A 789 0.24 22.75 9.02
C SER A 789 -0.12 22.62 7.54
N SER A 790 -0.49 21.42 7.10
CA SER A 790 -0.84 21.20 5.69
C SER A 790 -2.07 22.01 5.29
N PRO A 791 -2.05 22.69 4.15
CA PRO A 791 -3.22 23.40 3.63
C PRO A 791 -4.35 22.48 3.19
N TYR A 792 -4.12 21.17 3.19
CA TYR A 792 -5.06 20.14 2.77
C TYR A 792 -5.73 19.42 3.94
N LYS A 793 -5.43 19.82 5.17
CA LYS A 793 -6.18 19.42 6.36
C LYS A 793 -7.58 20.01 6.33
N ASN A 794 -8.59 19.17 6.55
CA ASN A 794 -10.02 19.54 6.54
C ASN A 794 -10.45 20.24 5.23
N ALA A 795 -9.75 19.99 4.13
CA ALA A 795 -10.01 20.65 2.85
C ALA A 795 -10.94 19.85 1.93
N GLY A 796 -11.40 18.70 2.36
CA GLY A 796 -12.37 17.88 1.62
C GLY A 796 -13.76 18.50 1.56
N THR A 797 -14.56 18.06 0.59
CA THR A 797 -15.96 18.47 0.45
C THR A 797 -16.84 18.07 1.63
N ASP A 798 -16.38 17.08 2.38
CA ASP A 798 -17.00 16.54 3.61
C ASP A 798 -16.36 17.08 4.89
N GLY A 799 -15.38 17.98 4.76
CA GLY A 799 -14.66 18.58 5.88
C GLY A 799 -13.54 17.71 6.46
N LYS A 800 -13.20 16.59 5.82
CA LYS A 800 -12.03 15.77 6.18
C LYS A 800 -10.75 16.25 5.47
N ASP A 801 -9.64 15.62 5.79
CA ASP A 801 -8.37 15.81 5.10
C ASP A 801 -8.48 15.35 3.64
N LEU A 802 -7.73 15.97 2.74
CA LEU A 802 -7.60 15.40 1.39
C LEU A 802 -6.72 14.16 1.42
N GLY A 803 -6.96 13.28 0.46
CA GLY A 803 -6.28 11.98 0.35
C GLY A 803 -6.90 10.93 1.26
N ALA A 804 -6.27 9.78 1.34
CA ALA A 804 -6.76 8.62 2.07
C ALA A 804 -6.72 8.84 3.60
N ASP A 805 -7.70 8.31 4.31
CA ASP A 805 -7.69 8.19 5.77
C ASP A 805 -6.67 7.12 6.18
N VAL A 806 -5.42 7.57 6.38
CA VAL A 806 -4.29 6.67 6.68
C VAL A 806 -4.47 5.97 8.02
N ASP A 807 -5.03 6.64 9.03
CA ASP A 807 -5.32 6.03 10.33
C ASP A 807 -6.31 4.88 10.19
N ALA A 808 -7.39 5.09 9.44
CA ALA A 808 -8.38 4.04 9.18
C ALA A 808 -7.78 2.88 8.36
N ILE A 809 -6.95 3.16 7.36
CA ILE A 809 -6.23 2.14 6.60
C ILE A 809 -5.36 1.31 7.54
N LEU A 810 -4.49 1.94 8.34
CA LEU A 810 -3.58 1.24 9.25
C LEU A 810 -4.31 0.35 10.24
N VAL A 811 -5.46 0.80 10.76
CA VAL A 811 -6.32 -0.02 11.64
C VAL A 811 -6.87 -1.22 10.90
N LYS A 812 -7.28 -1.04 9.63
CA LYS A 812 -7.92 -2.10 8.84
C LYS A 812 -6.94 -3.13 8.26
N ILE A 813 -5.67 -2.77 8.06
CA ILE A 813 -4.64 -3.68 7.55
C ILE A 813 -3.70 -4.21 8.65
N ALA A 814 -3.90 -3.84 9.90
CA ALA A 814 -2.93 -4.07 10.99
C ALA A 814 -2.46 -5.52 11.10
N ASP A 815 -3.31 -6.49 10.84
CA ASP A 815 -3.02 -7.92 10.95
C ASP A 815 -2.94 -8.61 9.57
N ALA A 816 -2.98 -7.83 8.48
CA ALA A 816 -2.94 -8.36 7.12
C ALA A 816 -1.50 -8.63 6.61
N TYR A 817 -0.45 -8.14 7.29
CA TYR A 817 0.96 -8.36 6.94
C TYR A 817 1.46 -9.76 7.27
#